data_3e58a14481ff96b28b15fbbedcbbb5a5
#
_entry.id   3e58a14481ff96b28b15fbbedcbbb5a5
#
_cell.length_a   1.000
_cell.length_b   1.000
_cell.length_c   1.000
_cell.angle_alpha   90.00
_cell.angle_beta   90.00
_cell.angle_gamma   90.00
#
_symmetry.space_group_name_H-M   'P 1'
#
loop_
_entity.id
_entity.type
_entity.pdbx_description
1 polymer ?
#
loop_
_entity_poly.entity_id
_entity_poly.type
_entity_poly.pdbx_seq_one_letter_code
_entity_poly.pdbx_strand_id
1 'polypeptide(L)'
;MSSPGPGERDLLLRSQLIDGVLAAPGAVLVEAGGGFGKSVLADQVIDAAGSGCVLRLPRREPVDVGEIEVLVDDALRAGAPAVPAESALLVVDDVQTLTDDAAWWLADRVRDRDLPAVRLVACGRTVPRPLAALEFDGTATLFHTDDLRLTPEESRALVHMELDEADAERLWSALHHFSTGWIALLMLVLRRLSRAADPTGTAADLLRHPAVIGQLIDHYASELDPVDRELFVQLAHFPMVNESVADALGSRGLLRRLSHAGIPFAVGVDGWWRLSSTVKEHVVAQAPLDPELAKRGAPLLVAQGAELAAAGLLADSGDDEAAALLISQLPTGRIDAMDPRAFMRLVGRLGSAADDAPRVLLHLARTHGNVGQLVEEREMVERAMLAVEKSDLLDEPDIAVEVEAESLFLRALINDTAAEPRIDALLGEAQRGSRGQARLLEALSVLLSERPDEMSLRRAENAMRQAAITWYELGEPTRAASVQRGLAMRVLWALGKFGAAAALLEKLGLTSETSYDRMLCLVFRARFLALAGEGGHVDAVLHEALSLAELLDVGWVTGYTAWTRLLVAANEDDPDRVLEQLTLAEANLGQLGDDAGGLLFLCEAAEACAVVGADGQADRLLDVARARRDEDPVVVTLTEACLDGRDGVAEAATRLGELLDAGTVAPGMRWKVELLKGHAELAAGNVGAAGRSLQEALDHAARIGHPELAERRESRVLDTLRSAVVTDAIIDSPSVEGDAYEVTVLGRFSVLRGGEELVCPPGRPTDLVKYVAVAGGSAQVDRVVEALWPDEEPGVGLRRLKNVLSRSRAAYGPLVERDGRLLRFAACGIDLSRLEQRAYEVAAGRGAERVARARDALACYTGPLLPDDLYDDLISQRRESLRRRVLGLIDVVLAADLTSGDLDSTVAVLQTAMELDQFDQERPLRVARALIDVGRDLEAHSLAAQVVGAAEELGLPPAVEWRELAGIRVSR
;
A
#
# COMPACT_ATOMS: atom_id res chain seq x y z
N MET A 1 29.25 35.81 -50.44
CA MET A 1 29.41 34.93 -49.28
C MET A 1 30.69 35.31 -48.59
N SER A 2 30.60 36.25 -47.65
CA SER A 2 31.73 36.73 -46.84
C SER A 2 31.91 35.75 -45.70
N SER A 3 33.13 35.26 -45.50
CA SER A 3 33.51 34.43 -44.36
C SER A 3 33.25 35.19 -43.06
N PRO A 4 32.62 34.61 -42.05
CA PRO A 4 32.45 35.31 -40.77
C PRO A 4 33.79 35.53 -40.10
N GLY A 5 33.94 36.71 -39.45
CA GLY A 5 35.13 37.09 -38.73
C GLY A 5 35.36 36.23 -37.49
N PRO A 6 36.58 36.20 -36.89
CA PRO A 6 36.88 35.39 -35.72
C PRO A 6 36.26 36.00 -34.46
N GLY A 7 34.98 35.66 -34.15
CA GLY A 7 34.32 36.19 -32.96
C GLY A 7 32.92 35.70 -32.65
N GLU A 8 32.16 35.21 -33.62
CA GLU A 8 30.83 34.60 -33.36
C GLU A 8 31.00 33.10 -33.22
N ARG A 9 31.06 32.62 -31.97
CA ARG A 9 30.93 31.20 -31.69
C ARG A 9 29.43 30.89 -31.72
N ASP A 10 29.09 29.85 -32.48
CA ASP A 10 27.75 29.27 -32.38
C ASP A 10 27.47 28.93 -30.91
N LEU A 11 26.44 29.49 -30.32
CA LEU A 11 25.99 29.19 -28.97
C LEU A 11 24.92 28.09 -29.04
N LEU A 12 24.99 27.14 -28.12
CA LEU A 12 23.96 26.15 -28.00
C LEU A 12 22.61 26.83 -27.73
N LEU A 13 21.63 26.62 -28.60
CA LEU A 13 20.26 27.12 -28.41
C LEU A 13 19.46 26.16 -27.55
N ARG A 14 19.00 26.63 -26.40
CA ARG A 14 18.26 25.88 -25.41
C ARG A 14 16.74 26.04 -25.58
N SER A 15 16.21 25.57 -26.73
CA SER A 15 14.81 25.82 -27.13
C SER A 15 13.78 25.47 -26.07
N GLN A 16 13.88 24.31 -25.45
CA GLN A 16 12.90 23.86 -24.43
C GLN A 16 12.92 24.77 -23.18
N LEU A 17 14.10 25.16 -22.72
CA LEU A 17 14.23 26.06 -21.56
C LEU A 17 13.73 27.49 -21.91
N ILE A 18 14.06 27.99 -23.10
CA ILE A 18 13.59 29.30 -23.61
C ILE A 18 12.06 29.29 -23.71
N ASP A 19 11.48 28.25 -24.32
CA ASP A 19 10.01 28.08 -24.45
C ASP A 19 9.35 28.01 -23.05
N GLY A 20 9.95 27.29 -22.11
CA GLY A 20 9.51 27.24 -20.72
C GLY A 20 9.47 28.58 -20.03
N VAL A 21 10.55 29.38 -20.18
CA VAL A 21 10.66 30.74 -19.64
C VAL A 21 9.62 31.65 -20.28
N LEU A 22 9.43 31.57 -21.61
CA LEU A 22 8.48 32.44 -22.33
C LEU A 22 7.01 32.03 -22.05
N ALA A 23 6.72 30.76 -21.83
CA ALA A 23 5.38 30.27 -21.52
C ALA A 23 4.99 30.40 -20.05
N ALA A 24 5.95 30.56 -19.14
CA ALA A 24 5.68 30.65 -17.71
C ALA A 24 4.77 31.84 -17.37
N PRO A 25 3.80 31.72 -16.48
CA PRO A 25 2.90 32.82 -16.10
C PRO A 25 3.61 33.85 -15.21
N GLY A 26 3.28 35.14 -15.36
CA GLY A 26 3.78 36.23 -14.51
C GLY A 26 5.23 36.60 -14.79
N ALA A 27 5.92 37.12 -13.76
CA ALA A 27 7.36 37.34 -13.82
C ALA A 27 8.11 36.00 -13.77
N VAL A 28 9.36 36.00 -14.24
CA VAL A 28 10.23 34.82 -14.16
C VAL A 28 11.46 35.13 -13.32
N LEU A 29 11.74 34.26 -12.38
CA LEU A 29 12.92 34.30 -11.53
C LEU A 29 13.83 33.13 -11.91
N VAL A 30 15.11 33.36 -12.08
CA VAL A 30 16.09 32.34 -12.45
C VAL A 30 17.22 32.36 -11.41
N GLU A 31 17.26 31.32 -10.57
CA GLU A 31 18.27 31.16 -9.53
C GLU A 31 19.20 29.99 -9.83
N ALA A 32 20.46 30.25 -10.11
CA ALA A 32 21.45 29.20 -10.32
C ALA A 32 22.87 29.66 -9.99
N GLY A 33 23.72 28.74 -9.60
CA GLY A 33 25.13 28.96 -9.31
C GLY A 33 25.92 29.54 -10.49
N GLY A 34 27.20 29.82 -10.27
CA GLY A 34 28.10 30.29 -11.34
C GLY A 34 28.27 29.27 -12.47
N GLY A 35 28.31 29.73 -13.72
CA GLY A 35 28.60 28.86 -14.85
C GLY A 35 27.47 27.99 -15.40
N PHE A 36 26.20 28.18 -14.96
CA PHE A 36 25.02 27.49 -15.49
C PHE A 36 24.39 28.22 -16.69
N GLY A 37 25.03 29.27 -17.24
CA GLY A 37 24.61 29.89 -18.49
C GLY A 37 23.47 30.91 -18.38
N LYS A 38 23.13 31.41 -17.17
CA LYS A 38 22.10 32.46 -16.96
C LYS A 38 22.16 33.64 -17.88
N SER A 39 23.35 34.25 -18.02
CA SER A 39 23.53 35.42 -18.88
C SER A 39 23.34 35.09 -20.37
N VAL A 40 23.70 33.87 -20.80
CA VAL A 40 23.44 33.40 -22.16
C VAL A 40 21.94 33.14 -22.36
N LEU A 41 21.28 32.54 -21.36
CA LEU A 41 19.81 32.33 -21.37
C LEU A 41 19.08 33.68 -21.47
N ALA A 42 19.54 34.70 -20.71
CA ALA A 42 18.99 36.04 -20.75
C ALA A 42 19.02 36.63 -22.18
N ASP A 43 20.15 36.49 -22.88
CA ASP A 43 20.29 36.96 -24.27
C ASP A 43 19.39 36.14 -25.21
N GLN A 44 19.39 34.80 -25.11
CA GLN A 44 18.57 33.94 -25.96
C GLN A 44 17.06 34.14 -25.77
N VAL A 45 16.61 34.42 -24.54
CA VAL A 45 15.19 34.68 -24.24
C VAL A 45 14.74 36.00 -24.90
N ILE A 46 15.57 37.05 -24.86
CA ILE A 46 15.29 38.33 -25.55
C ILE A 46 15.25 38.13 -27.06
N ASP A 47 16.25 37.44 -27.63
CA ASP A 47 16.30 37.17 -29.07
C ASP A 47 15.06 36.38 -29.55
N ALA A 48 14.61 35.38 -28.76
CA ALA A 48 13.42 34.60 -29.06
C ALA A 48 12.13 35.39 -28.90
N ALA A 49 12.03 36.28 -27.90
CA ALA A 49 10.88 37.15 -27.71
C ALA A 49 10.76 38.26 -28.79
N GLY A 50 11.86 38.58 -29.47
CA GLY A 50 11.88 39.59 -30.52
C GLY A 50 11.66 41.04 -30.05
N SER A 51 11.44 41.24 -28.75
CA SER A 51 11.30 42.62 -28.15
C SER A 51 11.64 42.59 -26.67
N GLY A 52 12.45 43.55 -26.22
CA GLY A 52 12.83 43.67 -24.80
C GLY A 52 14.23 44.28 -24.61
N CYS A 53 14.66 44.30 -23.38
CA CYS A 53 16.00 44.79 -23.03
C CYS A 53 16.64 43.95 -21.93
N VAL A 54 17.98 43.83 -21.94
CA VAL A 54 18.76 43.19 -20.89
C VAL A 54 19.45 44.24 -20.07
N LEU A 55 19.17 44.32 -18.78
CA LEU A 55 19.86 45.12 -17.81
C LEU A 55 20.84 44.22 -17.03
N ARG A 56 22.15 44.49 -17.18
CA ARG A 56 23.19 43.78 -16.41
C ARG A 56 23.66 44.66 -15.26
N LEU A 57 23.40 44.17 -14.05
CA LEU A 57 23.80 44.88 -12.84
C LEU A 57 25.30 44.71 -12.56
N PRO A 58 25.95 45.69 -11.88
CA PRO A 58 27.37 45.59 -11.53
C PRO A 58 27.61 44.45 -10.54
N ARG A 59 28.60 43.61 -10.81
CA ARG A 59 28.84 42.39 -10.01
C ARG A 59 29.49 42.59 -8.65
N ARG A 60 30.10 43.75 -8.40
CA ARG A 60 30.93 44.00 -7.20
C ARG A 60 30.42 45.10 -6.31
N GLU A 61 29.45 45.87 -6.72
CA GLU A 61 28.89 46.98 -5.98
C GLU A 61 27.40 46.77 -5.73
N PRO A 62 26.90 46.96 -4.50
CA PRO A 62 25.47 46.89 -4.21
C PRO A 62 24.73 48.00 -4.97
N VAL A 63 23.62 47.66 -5.58
CA VAL A 63 22.73 48.56 -6.29
C VAL A 63 21.60 49.00 -5.39
N ASP A 64 21.50 50.31 -5.12
CA ASP A 64 20.44 50.88 -4.29
C ASP A 64 19.16 51.22 -5.10
N VAL A 65 18.10 51.69 -4.39
CA VAL A 65 16.81 52.04 -4.99
C VAL A 65 16.95 53.15 -6.06
N GLY A 66 17.75 54.19 -5.80
CA GLY A 66 17.92 55.31 -6.75
C GLY A 66 18.64 54.85 -8.02
N GLU A 67 19.62 53.98 -7.87
CA GLU A 67 20.40 53.44 -8.99
C GLU A 67 19.58 52.50 -9.85
N ILE A 68 18.84 51.56 -9.23
CA ILE A 68 17.99 50.59 -9.99
C ILE A 68 16.87 51.33 -10.74
N GLU A 69 16.27 52.36 -10.14
CA GLU A 69 15.23 53.15 -10.79
C GLU A 69 15.74 53.81 -12.08
N VAL A 70 16.91 54.44 -12.01
CA VAL A 70 17.54 55.08 -13.18
C VAL A 70 17.91 54.05 -14.24
N LEU A 71 18.51 52.93 -13.82
CA LEU A 71 18.94 51.87 -14.73
C LEU A 71 17.77 51.19 -15.45
N VAL A 72 16.66 50.92 -14.75
CA VAL A 72 15.43 50.36 -15.34
C VAL A 72 14.80 51.36 -16.31
N ASP A 73 14.68 52.62 -15.92
CA ASP A 73 14.12 53.65 -16.77
C ASP A 73 14.96 53.90 -18.05
N ASP A 74 16.26 53.86 -17.94
CA ASP A 74 17.15 53.99 -19.10
C ASP A 74 17.10 52.76 -20.01
N ALA A 75 17.04 51.56 -19.44
CA ALA A 75 16.88 50.30 -20.19
C ALA A 75 15.54 50.27 -20.94
N LEU A 76 14.47 50.65 -20.30
CA LEU A 76 13.13 50.76 -20.93
C LEU A 76 13.09 51.81 -22.05
N ARG A 77 13.75 52.97 -21.89
CA ARG A 77 13.86 54.00 -22.96
C ARG A 77 14.69 53.52 -24.13
N ALA A 78 15.77 52.78 -23.87
CA ALA A 78 16.66 52.27 -24.94
C ALA A 78 16.05 51.09 -25.71
N GLY A 79 15.27 50.27 -25.05
CA GLY A 79 14.63 49.06 -25.60
C GLY A 79 13.18 49.29 -26.06
N ALA A 80 12.66 50.53 -26.03
CA ALA A 80 11.26 50.79 -26.40
C ALA A 80 11.00 50.39 -27.87
N PRO A 81 10.12 49.43 -28.16
CA PRO A 81 9.83 49.08 -29.55
C PRO A 81 9.08 50.22 -30.24
N ALA A 82 9.34 50.38 -31.55
CA ALA A 82 8.67 51.36 -32.39
C ALA A 82 7.13 51.11 -32.58
N VAL A 83 6.62 50.01 -32.04
CA VAL A 83 5.21 49.59 -32.03
C VAL A 83 4.87 49.04 -30.65
N PRO A 84 3.72 49.40 -30.04
CA PRO A 84 3.31 48.77 -28.76
C PRO A 84 3.16 47.27 -28.93
N ALA A 85 4.11 46.51 -28.45
CA ALA A 85 4.06 45.07 -28.39
C ALA A 85 3.55 44.68 -27.00
N GLU A 86 2.46 43.90 -26.93
CA GLU A 86 1.87 43.42 -25.67
C GLU A 86 2.78 42.47 -24.86
N SER A 87 4.07 42.27 -25.27
CA SER A 87 4.96 41.26 -24.74
C SER A 87 6.44 41.62 -24.70
N ALA A 88 6.78 42.88 -24.44
CA ALA A 88 8.19 43.23 -24.25
C ALA A 88 8.75 42.66 -22.94
N LEU A 89 10.00 42.19 -22.94
CA LEU A 89 10.68 41.66 -21.77
C LEU A 89 11.68 42.66 -21.19
N LEU A 90 11.70 42.77 -19.86
CA LEU A 90 12.81 43.35 -19.10
C LEU A 90 13.58 42.19 -18.43
N VAL A 91 14.77 41.91 -18.92
CA VAL A 91 15.64 40.90 -18.28
C VAL A 91 16.65 41.64 -17.40
N VAL A 92 16.64 41.33 -16.10
CA VAL A 92 17.61 41.89 -15.13
C VAL A 92 18.56 40.75 -14.72
N ASP A 93 19.83 40.87 -15.12
CA ASP A 93 20.88 39.89 -14.79
C ASP A 93 21.70 40.34 -13.59
N ASP A 94 22.19 39.40 -12.79
CA ASP A 94 22.94 39.58 -11.55
C ASP A 94 22.11 40.24 -10.40
N VAL A 95 20.79 39.92 -10.26
CA VAL A 95 19.89 40.53 -9.25
C VAL A 95 20.35 40.33 -7.79
N GLN A 96 21.28 39.41 -7.52
CA GLN A 96 21.85 39.24 -6.17
C GLN A 96 22.65 40.48 -5.68
N THR A 97 22.94 41.44 -6.54
CA THR A 97 23.63 42.69 -6.19
C THR A 97 22.69 43.81 -5.71
N LEU A 98 21.36 43.59 -5.84
CA LEU A 98 20.37 44.52 -5.32
C LEU A 98 20.40 44.55 -3.80
N THR A 99 20.32 45.77 -3.23
CA THR A 99 19.99 45.89 -1.80
C THR A 99 18.56 45.39 -1.53
N ASP A 100 18.23 45.07 -0.29
CA ASP A 100 16.87 44.62 0.04
C ASP A 100 15.82 45.66 -0.36
N ASP A 101 16.07 46.93 -0.14
CA ASP A 101 15.17 48.01 -0.53
C ASP A 101 15.00 48.11 -2.05
N ALA A 102 16.09 47.97 -2.83
CA ALA A 102 16.02 47.92 -4.29
C ALA A 102 15.25 46.69 -4.81
N ALA A 103 15.44 45.56 -4.16
CA ALA A 103 14.69 44.33 -4.48
C ALA A 103 13.20 44.47 -4.12
N TRP A 104 12.85 45.13 -3.00
CA TRP A 104 11.45 45.48 -2.66
C TRP A 104 10.84 46.41 -3.69
N TRP A 105 11.59 47.45 -4.08
CA TRP A 105 11.12 48.39 -5.10
C TRP A 105 10.77 47.70 -6.42
N LEU A 106 11.63 46.76 -6.87
CA LEU A 106 11.40 46.01 -8.10
C LEU A 106 10.22 45.01 -7.94
N ALA A 107 10.11 44.33 -6.79
CA ALA A 107 9.02 43.40 -6.50
C ALA A 107 7.65 44.09 -6.45
N ASP A 108 7.57 45.25 -5.82
CA ASP A 108 6.32 46.03 -5.73
C ASP A 108 5.89 46.52 -7.13
N ARG A 109 6.81 46.94 -7.99
CA ARG A 109 6.50 47.28 -9.38
C ARG A 109 5.92 46.10 -10.18
N VAL A 110 6.38 44.91 -9.91
CA VAL A 110 5.82 43.71 -10.53
C VAL A 110 4.40 43.41 -10.00
N ARG A 111 4.19 43.54 -8.67
CA ARG A 111 2.86 43.31 -8.04
C ARG A 111 1.82 44.33 -8.49
N ASP A 112 2.19 45.60 -8.50
CA ASP A 112 1.31 46.72 -8.85
C ASP A 112 1.10 46.84 -10.35
N ARG A 113 1.79 46.05 -11.17
CA ARG A 113 1.80 46.14 -12.64
C ARG A 113 2.19 47.54 -13.16
N ASP A 114 3.04 48.20 -12.40
CA ASP A 114 3.50 49.57 -12.71
C ASP A 114 4.68 49.60 -13.72
N LEU A 115 5.18 48.43 -14.12
CA LEU A 115 6.12 48.32 -15.25
C LEU A 115 5.30 48.42 -16.57
N PRO A 116 5.54 49.42 -17.40
CA PRO A 116 4.71 49.70 -18.56
C PRO A 116 4.82 48.55 -19.59
N ALA A 117 3.80 47.70 -19.69
CA ALA A 117 3.64 46.65 -20.71
C ALA A 117 4.86 45.71 -20.88
N VAL A 118 5.61 45.49 -19.78
CA VAL A 118 6.86 44.71 -19.81
C VAL A 118 6.80 43.61 -18.76
N ARG A 119 7.18 42.39 -19.16
CA ARG A 119 7.30 41.24 -18.25
C ARG A 119 8.73 41.13 -17.72
N LEU A 120 8.89 41.00 -16.41
CA LEU A 120 10.20 40.84 -15.77
C LEU A 120 10.73 39.42 -15.90
N VAL A 121 12.00 39.29 -16.26
CA VAL A 121 12.83 38.09 -16.10
C VAL A 121 14.05 38.46 -15.25
N ALA A 122 14.12 38.00 -14.01
CA ALA A 122 15.19 38.33 -13.08
C ALA A 122 16.15 37.13 -12.91
N CYS A 123 17.41 37.28 -13.30
CA CYS A 123 18.42 36.23 -13.24
C CYS A 123 19.47 36.56 -12.16
N GLY A 124 19.80 35.57 -11.31
CA GLY A 124 20.82 35.78 -10.29
C GLY A 124 21.47 34.49 -9.82
N ARG A 125 22.60 34.63 -9.09
CA ARG A 125 23.17 33.46 -8.35
C ARG A 125 22.29 33.10 -7.16
N THR A 126 21.67 34.09 -6.53
CA THR A 126 20.56 33.99 -5.62
C THR A 126 19.56 35.08 -5.93
N VAL A 127 18.28 34.79 -5.74
CA VAL A 127 17.21 35.76 -5.87
C VAL A 127 16.97 36.39 -4.49
N PRO A 128 17.05 37.77 -4.37
CA PRO A 128 16.75 38.46 -3.12
C PRO A 128 15.37 38.10 -2.57
N ARG A 129 15.24 38.00 -1.23
CA ARG A 129 13.99 37.61 -0.57
C ARG A 129 12.72 38.34 -1.04
N PRO A 130 12.79 39.71 -1.26
CA PRO A 130 11.61 40.41 -1.75
C PRO A 130 11.14 39.95 -3.13
N LEU A 131 12.05 39.61 -4.03
CA LEU A 131 11.71 39.05 -5.33
C LEU A 131 11.25 37.59 -5.24
N ALA A 132 11.91 36.78 -4.41
CA ALA A 132 11.51 35.40 -4.17
C ALA A 132 10.09 35.28 -3.58
N ALA A 133 9.63 36.25 -2.83
CA ALA A 133 8.28 36.33 -2.31
C ALA A 133 7.19 36.38 -3.39
N LEU A 134 7.54 36.81 -4.63
CA LEU A 134 6.60 36.82 -5.77
C LEU A 134 6.18 35.42 -6.21
N GLU A 135 6.98 34.40 -5.93
CA GLU A 135 6.61 33.00 -6.18
C GLU A 135 5.49 32.56 -5.24
N PHE A 136 5.59 32.90 -3.94
CA PHE A 136 4.59 32.50 -2.94
C PHE A 136 3.22 33.16 -3.15
N ASP A 137 3.19 34.35 -3.72
CA ASP A 137 1.93 35.04 -4.03
C ASP A 137 1.41 34.75 -5.47
N GLY A 138 2.10 33.85 -6.20
CA GLY A 138 1.72 33.41 -7.53
C GLY A 138 1.92 34.43 -8.65
N THR A 139 2.67 35.49 -8.39
CA THR A 139 2.99 36.53 -9.39
C THR A 139 4.25 36.24 -10.18
N ALA A 140 5.08 35.30 -9.77
CA ALA A 140 6.28 34.86 -10.48
C ALA A 140 6.43 33.34 -10.52
N THR A 141 7.17 32.86 -11.52
CA THR A 141 7.62 31.45 -11.64
C THR A 141 9.13 31.39 -11.42
N LEU A 142 9.59 30.50 -10.54
CA LEU A 142 11.01 30.36 -10.20
C LEU A 142 11.60 29.13 -10.92
N PHE A 143 12.72 29.34 -11.62
CA PHE A 143 13.58 28.31 -12.21
C PHE A 143 14.84 28.18 -11.37
N HIS A 144 15.12 26.95 -10.94
CA HIS A 144 16.28 26.62 -10.11
C HIS A 144 17.48 26.10 -10.89
N THR A 145 18.61 25.89 -10.20
CA THR A 145 19.84 25.35 -10.78
C THR A 145 19.62 24.07 -11.60
N ASP A 146 18.73 23.17 -11.13
CA ASP A 146 18.50 21.90 -11.81
C ASP A 146 17.76 22.06 -13.13
N ASP A 147 16.89 23.07 -13.26
CA ASP A 147 16.24 23.44 -14.54
C ASP A 147 17.24 23.98 -15.57
N LEU A 148 18.36 24.56 -15.11
CA LEU A 148 19.41 25.11 -15.95
C LEU A 148 20.51 24.09 -16.29
N ARG A 149 20.49 22.87 -15.75
CA ARG A 149 21.41 21.81 -16.15
C ARG A 149 21.20 21.47 -17.62
N LEU A 150 22.28 21.14 -18.33
CA LEU A 150 22.12 20.57 -19.67
C LEU A 150 21.46 19.19 -19.59
N THR A 151 20.45 18.98 -20.42
CA THR A 151 19.94 17.63 -20.66
C THR A 151 20.98 16.76 -21.37
N PRO A 152 20.82 15.42 -21.39
CA PRO A 152 21.71 14.56 -22.17
C PRO A 152 21.79 14.96 -23.65
N GLU A 153 20.65 15.37 -24.24
CA GLU A 153 20.55 15.81 -25.63
C GLU A 153 21.27 17.13 -25.86
N GLU A 154 21.09 18.11 -24.96
CA GLU A 154 21.79 19.39 -25.01
C GLU A 154 23.31 19.21 -24.82
N SER A 155 23.72 18.32 -23.90
CA SER A 155 25.12 17.98 -23.69
C SER A 155 25.74 17.34 -24.95
N ARG A 156 25.00 16.40 -25.55
CA ARG A 156 25.43 15.79 -26.83
C ARG A 156 25.60 16.83 -27.93
N ALA A 157 24.61 17.70 -28.10
CA ALA A 157 24.67 18.78 -29.10
C ALA A 157 25.90 19.70 -28.87
N LEU A 158 26.16 20.09 -27.62
CA LEU A 158 27.30 20.93 -27.26
C LEU A 158 28.66 20.26 -27.52
N VAL A 159 28.75 18.93 -27.24
CA VAL A 159 29.94 18.15 -27.54
C VAL A 159 30.18 18.05 -29.03
N HIS A 160 29.14 17.82 -29.85
CA HIS A 160 29.24 17.81 -31.33
C HIS A 160 29.58 19.18 -31.95
N MET A 161 29.30 20.29 -31.27
CA MET A 161 29.72 21.63 -31.71
C MET A 161 31.23 21.87 -31.53
N GLU A 162 31.83 21.20 -30.54
CA GLU A 162 33.24 21.52 -30.14
C GLU A 162 34.24 20.41 -30.57
N LEU A 163 33.78 19.16 -30.84
CA LEU A 163 34.60 18.01 -31.28
C LEU A 163 34.15 17.51 -32.64
N ASP A 164 35.01 16.75 -33.31
CA ASP A 164 34.60 16.03 -34.53
C ASP A 164 33.57 14.92 -34.22
N GLU A 165 32.80 14.50 -35.23
CA GLU A 165 31.66 13.60 -35.06
C GLU A 165 32.04 12.26 -34.44
N ALA A 166 33.22 11.72 -34.73
CA ALA A 166 33.67 10.42 -34.23
C ALA A 166 34.03 10.46 -32.73
N ASP A 167 34.73 11.52 -32.30
CA ASP A 167 35.12 11.73 -30.92
C ASP A 167 33.91 12.19 -30.08
N ALA A 168 33.06 13.04 -30.67
CA ALA A 168 31.85 13.53 -30.00
C ALA A 168 30.93 12.38 -29.63
N GLU A 169 30.66 11.46 -30.56
CA GLU A 169 29.77 10.32 -30.32
C GLU A 169 30.35 9.34 -29.28
N ARG A 170 31.65 9.20 -29.19
CA ARG A 170 32.30 8.36 -28.16
C ARG A 170 32.30 8.97 -26.78
N LEU A 171 32.37 10.30 -26.69
CA LEU A 171 32.71 10.99 -25.43
C LEU A 171 31.51 11.65 -24.77
N TRP A 172 30.44 12.02 -25.50
CA TRP A 172 29.36 12.86 -24.98
C TRP A 172 28.72 12.30 -23.70
N SER A 173 28.45 11.02 -23.64
CA SER A 173 27.79 10.39 -22.49
C SER A 173 28.68 10.44 -21.24
N ALA A 174 29.96 10.10 -21.38
CA ALA A 174 30.91 10.17 -20.27
C ALA A 174 31.14 11.61 -19.79
N LEU A 175 31.20 12.56 -20.72
CA LEU A 175 31.37 14.00 -20.41
C LEU A 175 30.11 14.60 -19.76
N HIS A 176 28.91 14.19 -20.19
CA HIS A 176 27.67 14.57 -19.53
C HIS A 176 27.63 14.05 -18.09
N HIS A 177 27.93 12.79 -17.89
CA HIS A 177 27.98 12.18 -16.54
C HIS A 177 29.00 12.85 -15.63
N PHE A 178 30.16 13.17 -16.17
CA PHE A 178 31.23 13.86 -15.44
C PHE A 178 30.84 15.29 -15.06
N SER A 179 30.26 16.06 -15.98
CA SER A 179 29.86 17.46 -15.74
C SER A 179 28.54 17.55 -14.95
N THR A 180 27.73 16.47 -14.91
CA THR A 180 26.36 16.48 -14.37
C THR A 180 25.49 17.61 -14.92
N GLY A 181 25.70 17.95 -16.22
CA GLY A 181 25.04 19.08 -16.90
C GLY A 181 25.52 20.46 -16.51
N TRP A 182 26.62 20.60 -15.76
CA TRP A 182 27.21 21.92 -15.46
C TRP A 182 27.98 22.47 -16.66
N ILE A 183 27.42 23.51 -17.29
CA ILE A 183 27.89 24.05 -18.55
C ILE A 183 29.36 24.52 -18.47
N ALA A 184 29.74 25.27 -17.42
CA ALA A 184 31.09 25.81 -17.29
C ALA A 184 32.14 24.68 -17.22
N LEU A 185 31.86 23.62 -16.52
CA LEU A 185 32.75 22.45 -16.40
C LEU A 185 32.85 21.72 -17.75
N LEU A 186 31.72 21.46 -18.40
CA LEU A 186 31.72 20.81 -19.73
C LEU A 186 32.50 21.64 -20.74
N MET A 187 32.24 22.92 -20.81
CA MET A 187 32.99 23.84 -21.73
C MET A 187 34.47 23.88 -21.42
N LEU A 188 34.87 23.86 -20.14
CA LEU A 188 36.27 23.85 -19.77
C LEU A 188 36.98 22.60 -20.27
N VAL A 189 36.33 21.44 -20.12
CA VAL A 189 36.82 20.15 -20.62
C VAL A 189 36.88 20.15 -22.14
N LEU A 190 35.80 20.53 -22.82
CA LEU A 190 35.72 20.56 -24.28
C LEU A 190 36.79 21.45 -24.92
N ARG A 191 37.07 22.62 -24.34
CA ARG A 191 38.18 23.50 -24.79
C ARG A 191 39.57 22.87 -24.70
N ARG A 192 39.78 21.93 -23.79
CA ARG A 192 41.03 21.15 -23.71
C ARG A 192 41.03 20.03 -24.73
N LEU A 193 39.91 19.30 -24.89
CA LEU A 193 39.79 18.22 -25.83
C LEU A 193 39.91 18.67 -27.28
N SER A 194 39.27 19.79 -27.66
CA SER A 194 39.35 20.37 -29.00
C SER A 194 40.75 20.83 -29.44
N ARG A 195 41.69 20.97 -28.49
CA ARG A 195 43.09 21.29 -28.78
C ARG A 195 44.02 20.09 -28.67
N ALA A 196 43.51 18.96 -28.25
CA ALA A 196 44.30 17.76 -28.04
C ALA A 196 44.52 17.01 -29.38
N ALA A 197 45.72 16.42 -29.58
CA ALA A 197 45.98 15.56 -30.74
C ALA A 197 45.25 14.23 -30.66
N ASP A 198 44.90 13.74 -29.44
CA ASP A 198 44.08 12.58 -29.15
C ASP A 198 43.01 13.00 -28.11
N PRO A 199 41.82 13.44 -28.52
CA PRO A 199 40.77 13.83 -27.60
C PRO A 199 40.30 12.69 -26.70
N THR A 200 40.18 11.46 -27.25
CA THR A 200 39.72 10.30 -26.48
C THR A 200 40.67 9.88 -25.36
N GLY A 201 42.00 9.82 -25.66
CA GLY A 201 43.01 9.54 -24.63
C GLY A 201 43.09 10.68 -23.59
N THR A 202 43.02 11.94 -24.03
CA THR A 202 43.01 13.12 -23.15
C THR A 202 41.76 13.13 -22.26
N ALA A 203 40.58 12.75 -22.76
CA ALA A 203 39.36 12.67 -21.97
C ALA A 203 39.50 11.58 -20.90
N ALA A 204 40.03 10.41 -21.25
CA ALA A 204 40.24 9.31 -20.28
C ALA A 204 41.17 9.72 -19.15
N ASP A 205 42.19 10.51 -19.40
CA ASP A 205 43.09 11.05 -18.37
C ASP A 205 42.42 12.12 -17.52
N LEU A 206 41.68 13.05 -18.14
CA LEU A 206 40.94 14.10 -17.43
C LEU A 206 39.84 13.54 -16.50
N LEU A 207 39.15 12.47 -16.94
CA LEU A 207 38.10 11.83 -16.17
C LEU A 207 38.67 11.03 -14.97
N ARG A 208 39.93 10.54 -15.09
CA ARG A 208 40.63 9.85 -13.99
C ARG A 208 41.28 10.83 -13.00
N HIS A 209 41.68 11.99 -13.45
CA HIS A 209 42.40 12.98 -12.64
C HIS A 209 41.74 14.35 -12.76
N PRO A 210 40.80 14.72 -11.87
CA PRO A 210 39.94 15.88 -11.98
C PRO A 210 40.64 17.24 -11.69
N ALA A 211 41.93 17.39 -12.02
CA ALA A 211 42.69 18.65 -11.85
C ALA A 211 42.07 19.88 -12.50
N VAL A 212 41.23 19.65 -13.53
CA VAL A 212 40.48 20.71 -14.23
C VAL A 212 39.39 21.30 -13.34
N ILE A 213 38.69 20.44 -12.58
CA ILE A 213 37.66 20.88 -11.62
C ILE A 213 38.31 21.71 -10.53
N GLY A 214 39.46 21.25 -10.02
CA GLY A 214 40.22 21.95 -9.02
C GLY A 214 40.48 23.40 -9.42
N GLN A 215 40.96 23.65 -10.63
CA GLN A 215 41.21 25.00 -11.12
C GLN A 215 39.96 25.88 -11.15
N LEU A 216 38.82 25.32 -11.50
CA LEU A 216 37.54 26.03 -11.53
C LEU A 216 37.04 26.32 -10.11
N ILE A 217 37.08 25.34 -9.23
CA ILE A 217 36.68 25.50 -7.82
C ILE A 217 37.60 26.48 -7.09
N ASP A 218 38.93 26.38 -7.28
CA ASP A 218 39.91 27.30 -6.69
C ASP A 218 39.71 28.73 -7.15
N HIS A 219 39.30 28.91 -8.42
CA HIS A 219 38.93 30.23 -8.95
C HIS A 219 37.71 30.78 -8.20
N TYR A 220 36.64 30.05 -8.08
CA TYR A 220 35.45 30.49 -7.34
C TYR A 220 35.72 30.63 -5.83
N ALA A 221 36.44 29.71 -5.22
CA ALA A 221 36.81 29.79 -3.82
C ALA A 221 37.76 31.00 -3.51
N SER A 222 38.48 31.52 -4.52
CA SER A 222 39.32 32.69 -4.35
C SER A 222 38.53 33.99 -4.09
N GLU A 223 37.23 33.99 -4.39
CA GLU A 223 36.33 35.13 -4.12
C GLU A 223 35.83 35.13 -2.64
N LEU A 224 36.03 34.01 -1.88
CA LEU A 224 35.66 33.88 -0.47
C LEU A 224 36.72 34.54 0.42
N ASP A 225 36.28 35.03 1.59
CA ASP A 225 37.22 35.38 2.62
C ASP A 225 37.98 34.15 3.18
N PRO A 226 39.13 34.28 3.81
CA PRO A 226 39.93 33.14 4.28
C PRO A 226 39.21 32.27 5.28
N VAL A 227 38.35 32.80 6.15
CA VAL A 227 37.60 32.02 7.18
C VAL A 227 36.53 31.18 6.51
N ASP A 228 35.76 31.76 5.61
CA ASP A 228 34.73 31.06 4.85
C ASP A 228 35.34 29.97 3.96
N ARG A 229 36.52 30.21 3.39
CA ARG A 229 37.24 29.21 2.59
C ARG A 229 37.70 28.02 3.42
N GLU A 230 38.28 28.29 4.61
CA GLU A 230 38.68 27.21 5.53
C GLU A 230 37.48 26.37 5.97
N LEU A 231 36.38 27.02 6.36
CA LEU A 231 35.17 26.33 6.77
C LEU A 231 34.50 25.58 5.59
N PHE A 232 34.57 26.12 4.37
CA PHE A 232 34.10 25.41 3.18
C PHE A 232 34.84 24.09 2.96
N VAL A 233 36.18 24.07 3.09
CA VAL A 233 36.97 22.82 2.98
C VAL A 233 36.54 21.83 4.01
N GLN A 234 36.30 22.24 5.24
CA GLN A 234 35.82 21.37 6.30
C GLN A 234 34.38 20.87 6.06
N LEU A 235 33.46 21.76 5.65
CA LEU A 235 32.08 21.39 5.34
C LEU A 235 31.96 20.48 4.10
N ALA A 236 32.94 20.50 3.20
CA ALA A 236 32.96 19.59 2.07
C ALA A 236 33.12 18.12 2.48
N HIS A 237 33.61 17.81 3.67
CA HIS A 237 33.63 16.46 4.21
C HIS A 237 32.25 15.96 4.62
N PHE A 238 31.32 16.86 4.94
CA PHE A 238 29.94 16.49 5.30
C PHE A 238 29.23 15.87 4.07
N PRO A 239 28.51 14.77 4.25
CA PRO A 239 27.72 14.17 3.16
C PRO A 239 26.65 15.12 2.63
N MET A 240 26.07 15.90 3.52
CA MET A 240 25.06 16.94 3.25
C MET A 240 25.11 18.03 4.30
N VAL A 241 24.74 19.23 3.95
CA VAL A 241 24.74 20.40 4.85
C VAL A 241 23.49 21.24 4.58
N ASN A 242 22.88 21.81 5.60
CA ASN A 242 21.88 22.86 5.45
C ASN A 242 22.31 24.14 6.20
N GLU A 243 21.54 25.21 6.03
CA GLU A 243 21.88 26.49 6.67
C GLU A 243 21.96 26.37 8.20
N SER A 244 21.07 25.58 8.84
CA SER A 244 21.09 25.41 10.30
C SER A 244 22.37 24.72 10.79
N VAL A 245 22.86 23.72 10.08
CA VAL A 245 24.12 23.02 10.40
C VAL A 245 25.31 23.97 10.18
N ALA A 246 25.38 24.66 9.04
CA ALA A 246 26.45 25.60 8.73
C ALA A 246 26.53 26.77 9.74
N ASP A 247 25.37 27.33 10.11
CA ASP A 247 25.27 28.41 11.08
C ASP A 247 25.73 27.98 12.49
N ALA A 248 25.33 26.77 12.93
CA ALA A 248 25.73 26.20 14.22
C ALA A 248 27.24 25.87 14.29
N LEU A 249 27.88 25.60 13.14
CA LEU A 249 29.32 25.32 13.06
C LEU A 249 30.17 26.57 13.01
N GLY A 250 29.61 27.76 12.86
CA GLY A 250 30.30 29.01 13.11
C GLY A 250 30.31 30.04 11.99
N SER A 251 29.62 29.83 10.87
CA SER A 251 29.52 30.84 9.83
C SER A 251 28.08 31.00 9.33
N ARG A 252 27.42 32.02 9.88
CA ARG A 252 26.04 32.36 9.51
C ARG A 252 25.92 32.75 8.04
N GLY A 253 25.03 32.06 7.32
CA GLY A 253 24.77 32.32 5.90
C GLY A 253 25.91 31.91 4.97
N LEU A 254 26.80 31.00 5.41
CA LEU A 254 27.93 30.52 4.58
C LEU A 254 27.46 29.89 3.27
N LEU A 255 26.46 29.04 3.30
CA LEU A 255 26.00 28.31 2.09
C LEU A 255 25.53 29.30 1.01
N ARG A 256 24.88 30.41 1.40
CA ARG A 256 24.53 31.48 0.47
C ARG A 256 25.77 32.17 -0.10
N ARG A 257 26.77 32.51 0.73
CA ARG A 257 28.00 33.11 0.22
C ARG A 257 28.77 32.19 -0.72
N LEU A 258 28.79 30.87 -0.44
CA LEU A 258 29.35 29.86 -1.33
C LEU A 258 28.61 29.82 -2.68
N SER A 259 27.27 29.83 -2.63
CA SER A 259 26.45 29.90 -3.84
C SER A 259 26.69 31.22 -4.62
N HIS A 260 26.79 32.37 -3.94
CA HIS A 260 27.11 33.63 -4.55
C HIS A 260 28.51 33.62 -5.20
N ALA A 261 29.50 33.02 -4.53
CA ALA A 261 30.83 32.82 -5.11
C ALA A 261 30.82 31.94 -6.36
N GLY A 262 29.77 31.15 -6.55
CA GLY A 262 29.61 30.27 -7.71
C GLY A 262 29.99 28.83 -7.47
N ILE A 263 30.17 28.40 -6.22
CA ILE A 263 30.38 27.00 -5.84
C ILE A 263 29.11 26.23 -6.16
N PRO A 264 29.16 25.16 -6.95
CA PRO A 264 27.96 24.43 -7.35
C PRO A 264 27.53 23.45 -6.28
N PHE A 265 26.30 23.59 -5.80
CA PHE A 265 25.62 22.64 -4.95
C PHE A 265 24.36 22.09 -5.65
N ALA A 266 24.03 20.85 -5.41
CA ALA A 266 22.67 20.35 -5.61
C ALA A 266 21.88 20.62 -4.34
N VAL A 267 20.74 21.31 -4.46
CA VAL A 267 19.83 21.56 -3.35
C VAL A 267 18.63 20.66 -3.52
N GLY A 268 18.43 19.74 -2.56
CA GLY A 268 17.27 18.86 -2.57
C GLY A 268 15.99 19.61 -2.14
N VAL A 269 14.83 19.08 -2.51
CA VAL A 269 13.50 19.56 -2.04
C VAL A 269 13.38 19.54 -0.52
N ASP A 270 14.24 18.77 0.15
CA ASP A 270 14.39 18.63 1.61
C ASP A 270 15.21 19.78 2.24
N GLY A 271 15.70 20.73 1.45
CA GLY A 271 16.54 21.84 1.91
C GLY A 271 18.00 21.48 2.20
N TRP A 272 18.45 20.26 1.88
CA TRP A 272 19.82 19.81 2.04
C TRP A 272 20.67 20.16 0.81
N TRP A 273 21.85 20.68 1.06
CA TRP A 273 22.86 21.05 0.07
C TRP A 273 23.90 19.94 -0.03
N ARG A 274 24.16 19.48 -1.24
CA ARG A 274 25.14 18.42 -1.53
C ARG A 274 26.12 18.90 -2.58
N LEU A 275 27.41 18.71 -2.33
CA LEU A 275 28.43 18.90 -3.37
C LEU A 275 28.42 17.68 -4.31
N SER A 276 28.64 17.90 -5.61
CA SER A 276 28.91 16.77 -6.52
C SER A 276 30.16 16.01 -6.06
N SER A 277 30.16 14.68 -6.28
CA SER A 277 31.28 13.83 -5.86
C SER A 277 32.64 14.36 -6.33
N THR A 278 32.70 14.83 -7.55
CA THR A 278 33.92 15.34 -8.19
C THR A 278 34.45 16.64 -7.55
N VAL A 279 33.53 17.56 -7.18
CA VAL A 279 33.88 18.78 -6.45
C VAL A 279 34.33 18.46 -5.05
N LYS A 280 33.58 17.56 -4.37
CA LYS A 280 33.88 17.09 -3.01
C LYS A 280 35.27 16.49 -2.94
N GLU A 281 35.63 15.55 -3.83
CA GLU A 281 36.96 14.91 -3.85
C GLU A 281 38.11 15.90 -3.96
N HIS A 282 37.97 16.93 -4.81
CA HIS A 282 39.01 17.98 -4.93
C HIS A 282 39.12 18.81 -3.67
N VAL A 283 38.00 19.21 -3.07
CA VAL A 283 37.97 20.08 -1.90
C VAL A 283 38.48 19.37 -0.64
N VAL A 284 38.02 18.14 -0.38
CA VAL A 284 38.46 17.37 0.79
C VAL A 284 39.94 16.97 0.73
N ALA A 285 40.52 16.86 -0.46
CA ALA A 285 41.97 16.63 -0.61
C ALA A 285 42.84 17.79 -0.13
N GLN A 286 42.28 19.01 0.07
CA GLN A 286 43.03 20.17 0.52
C GLN A 286 43.40 20.13 2.01
N ALA A 287 42.54 19.59 2.84
CA ALA A 287 42.82 19.38 4.25
C ALA A 287 42.02 18.20 4.82
N PRO A 288 42.55 17.44 5.79
CA PRO A 288 41.79 16.40 6.48
C PRO A 288 40.64 17.01 7.29
N LEU A 289 39.63 16.20 7.55
CA LEU A 289 38.52 16.59 8.42
C LEU A 289 39.02 16.83 9.84
N ASP A 290 38.62 17.96 10.42
CA ASP A 290 38.87 18.25 11.83
C ASP A 290 37.96 17.35 12.71
N PRO A 291 38.55 16.45 13.54
CA PRO A 291 37.78 15.55 14.40
C PRO A 291 36.86 16.29 15.37
N GLU A 292 37.28 17.46 15.88
CA GLU A 292 36.43 18.24 16.80
C GLU A 292 35.23 18.87 16.06
N LEU A 293 35.42 19.26 14.80
CA LEU A 293 34.31 19.72 13.97
C LEU A 293 33.33 18.57 13.63
N ALA A 294 33.86 17.38 13.34
CA ALA A 294 33.03 16.19 13.13
C ALA A 294 32.18 15.86 14.35
N LYS A 295 32.77 15.84 15.56
CA LYS A 295 32.05 15.65 16.84
C LYS A 295 30.97 16.70 17.11
N ARG A 296 31.18 17.93 16.72
CA ARG A 296 30.18 19.01 16.84
C ARG A 296 29.10 18.90 15.77
N GLY A 297 29.47 18.46 14.56
CA GLY A 297 28.56 18.35 13.41
C GLY A 297 27.63 17.15 13.47
N ALA A 298 28.12 16.01 13.94
CA ALA A 298 27.32 14.77 13.98
C ALA A 298 26.00 14.91 14.79
N PRO A 299 25.96 15.47 16.01
CA PRO A 299 24.72 15.70 16.73
C PRO A 299 23.74 16.64 16.00
N LEU A 300 24.25 17.61 15.24
CA LEU A 300 23.41 18.52 14.46
C LEU A 300 22.73 17.81 13.29
N LEU A 301 23.43 16.88 12.65
CA LEU A 301 22.88 16.03 11.59
C LEU A 301 21.80 15.08 12.15
N VAL A 302 22.08 14.46 13.30
CA VAL A 302 21.12 13.59 14.00
C VAL A 302 19.85 14.35 14.36
N ALA A 303 19.98 15.55 14.93
CA ALA A 303 18.83 16.38 15.32
C ALA A 303 17.93 16.76 14.12
N GLN A 304 18.44 16.62 12.89
CA GLN A 304 17.70 16.88 11.65
C GLN A 304 17.35 15.61 10.86
N GLY A 305 17.50 14.45 11.47
CA GLY A 305 17.11 13.17 10.86
C GLY A 305 18.10 12.63 9.82
N ALA A 306 19.37 13.07 9.84
CA ALA A 306 20.43 12.66 8.92
C ALA A 306 21.45 11.74 9.61
N GLU A 307 20.99 10.71 10.30
CA GLU A 307 21.80 9.84 11.17
C GLU A 307 22.90 9.09 10.40
N LEU A 308 22.59 8.58 9.20
CA LEU A 308 23.59 7.89 8.36
C LEU A 308 24.73 8.84 7.96
N ALA A 309 24.38 10.09 7.65
CA ALA A 309 25.38 11.13 7.35
C ALA A 309 26.23 11.47 8.57
N ALA A 310 25.62 11.50 9.77
CA ALA A 310 26.33 11.73 11.03
C ALA A 310 27.33 10.61 11.35
N ALA A 311 26.88 9.35 11.23
CA ALA A 311 27.77 8.20 11.44
C ALA A 311 28.89 8.14 10.41
N GLY A 312 28.59 8.45 9.14
CA GLY A 312 29.61 8.56 8.08
C GLY A 312 30.65 9.64 8.35
N LEU A 313 30.22 10.80 8.86
CA LEU A 313 31.09 11.91 9.23
C LEU A 313 32.07 11.53 10.36
N LEU A 314 31.57 10.83 11.40
CA LEU A 314 32.41 10.31 12.50
C LEU A 314 33.44 9.29 11.98
N ALA A 315 33.01 8.36 11.14
CA ALA A 315 33.91 7.38 10.52
C ALA A 315 34.97 8.07 9.62
N ASP A 316 34.59 9.10 8.86
CA ASP A 316 35.51 9.87 8.02
C ASP A 316 36.53 10.66 8.86
N SER A 317 36.22 10.99 10.11
CA SER A 317 37.13 11.62 11.07
C SER A 317 38.06 10.62 11.79
N GLY A 318 37.86 9.31 11.58
CA GLY A 318 38.58 8.23 12.21
C GLY A 318 38.05 7.84 13.60
N ASP A 319 36.87 8.32 13.98
CA ASP A 319 36.21 7.97 15.25
C ASP A 319 35.17 6.86 15.02
N ASP A 320 35.67 5.67 14.63
CA ASP A 320 34.83 4.51 14.30
C ASP A 320 34.02 4.02 15.51
N GLU A 321 34.56 4.18 16.73
CA GLU A 321 33.87 3.81 17.97
C GLU A 321 32.65 4.72 18.19
N ALA A 322 32.77 6.03 18.00
CA ALA A 322 31.65 6.96 18.11
C ALA A 322 30.61 6.72 17.02
N ALA A 323 31.04 6.36 15.82
CA ALA A 323 30.13 6.01 14.71
C ALA A 323 29.34 4.73 15.04
N ALA A 324 30.01 3.69 15.53
CA ALA A 324 29.37 2.44 15.95
C ALA A 324 28.42 2.65 17.14
N LEU A 325 28.81 3.47 18.11
CA LEU A 325 27.95 3.84 19.25
C LEU A 325 26.69 4.59 18.78
N LEU A 326 26.83 5.52 17.85
CA LEU A 326 25.69 6.23 17.29
C LEU A 326 24.72 5.25 16.60
N ILE A 327 25.23 4.36 15.76
CA ILE A 327 24.41 3.36 15.06
C ILE A 327 23.71 2.44 16.05
N SER A 328 24.40 2.01 17.13
CA SER A 328 23.82 1.10 18.13
C SER A 328 22.64 1.72 18.90
N GLN A 329 22.57 3.05 18.98
CA GLN A 329 21.52 3.77 19.67
C GLN A 329 20.32 4.09 18.78
N LEU A 330 20.43 3.88 17.46
CA LEU A 330 19.33 4.18 16.54
C LEU A 330 18.17 3.17 16.70
N PRO A 331 16.91 3.65 16.63
CA PRO A 331 15.78 2.77 16.52
C PRO A 331 15.83 1.93 15.24
N THR A 332 15.38 0.67 15.31
CA THR A 332 15.40 -0.26 14.16
C THR A 332 14.63 0.32 12.96
N GLY A 333 13.48 0.95 13.18
CA GLY A 333 12.72 1.57 12.11
C GLY A 333 13.45 2.70 11.38
N ARG A 334 14.39 3.38 12.05
CA ARG A 334 15.25 4.40 11.40
C ARG A 334 16.28 3.75 10.49
N ILE A 335 16.84 2.62 10.90
CA ILE A 335 17.77 1.81 10.08
C ILE A 335 17.03 1.25 8.85
N ASP A 336 15.83 0.69 9.04
CA ASP A 336 15.01 0.13 7.97
C ASP A 336 14.61 1.16 6.91
N ALA A 337 14.53 2.44 7.29
CA ALA A 337 14.24 3.55 6.37
C ALA A 337 15.48 4.06 5.58
N MET A 338 16.67 3.58 5.90
CA MET A 338 17.91 3.97 5.21
C MET A 338 18.12 3.19 3.91
N ASP A 339 18.96 3.72 3.00
CA ASP A 339 19.45 2.93 1.86
C ASP A 339 20.27 1.74 2.37
N PRO A 340 19.84 0.49 2.16
CA PRO A 340 20.52 -0.69 2.68
C PRO A 340 21.97 -0.79 2.22
N ARG A 341 22.26 -0.46 0.96
CA ARG A 341 23.61 -0.53 0.41
C ARG A 341 24.54 0.51 1.02
N ALA A 342 24.03 1.71 1.26
CA ALA A 342 24.80 2.77 1.92
C ALA A 342 25.10 2.40 3.37
N PHE A 343 24.11 1.86 4.09
CA PHE A 343 24.28 1.38 5.47
C PHE A 343 25.31 0.24 5.56
N MET A 344 25.17 -0.81 4.74
CA MET A 344 26.12 -1.93 4.70
C MET A 344 27.56 -1.46 4.37
N ARG A 345 27.73 -0.52 3.43
CA ARG A 345 29.07 0.05 3.12
C ARG A 345 29.65 0.80 4.31
N LEU A 346 28.82 1.58 5.01
CA LEU A 346 29.28 2.32 6.20
C LEU A 346 29.75 1.35 7.29
N VAL A 347 28.92 0.39 7.68
CA VAL A 347 29.25 -0.58 8.72
C VAL A 347 30.49 -1.40 8.35
N GLY A 348 30.63 -1.80 7.07
CA GLY A 348 31.83 -2.50 6.57
C GLY A 348 33.12 -1.69 6.70
N ARG A 349 33.05 -0.35 6.73
CA ARG A 349 34.22 0.53 6.97
C ARG A 349 34.64 0.62 8.42
N LEU A 350 33.70 0.43 9.37
CA LEU A 350 33.96 0.55 10.81
C LEU A 350 34.83 -0.60 11.34
N GLY A 351 35.00 -1.72 10.59
CA GLY A 351 35.89 -2.81 10.93
C GLY A 351 35.64 -3.35 12.34
N SER A 352 36.70 -3.37 13.18
CA SER A 352 36.64 -3.92 14.55
C SER A 352 35.64 -3.18 15.45
N ALA A 353 35.40 -1.89 15.24
CA ALA A 353 34.40 -1.15 16.04
C ALA A 353 32.96 -1.65 15.80
N ALA A 354 32.67 -2.11 14.60
CA ALA A 354 31.39 -2.78 14.31
C ALA A 354 31.36 -4.20 14.88
N ASP A 355 32.47 -4.94 14.78
CA ASP A 355 32.60 -6.33 15.30
C ASP A 355 32.47 -6.41 16.84
N ASP A 356 32.87 -5.37 17.54
CA ASP A 356 32.75 -5.27 19.00
C ASP A 356 31.40 -4.67 19.47
N ALA A 357 30.50 -4.31 18.53
CA ALA A 357 29.19 -3.70 18.81
C ALA A 357 28.04 -4.64 18.42
N PRO A 358 27.54 -5.51 19.31
CA PRO A 358 26.54 -6.53 18.98
C PRO A 358 25.26 -5.94 18.34
N ARG A 359 24.81 -4.76 18.77
CA ARG A 359 23.61 -4.12 18.22
C ARG A 359 23.83 -3.60 16.79
N VAL A 360 25.03 -3.13 16.45
CA VAL A 360 25.39 -2.77 15.07
C VAL A 360 25.32 -3.99 14.16
N LEU A 361 25.82 -5.13 14.63
CA LEU A 361 25.75 -6.39 13.91
C LEU A 361 24.30 -6.89 13.75
N LEU A 362 23.44 -6.71 14.76
CA LEU A 362 22.01 -7.02 14.63
C LEU A 362 21.31 -6.13 13.60
N HIS A 363 21.60 -4.83 13.57
CA HIS A 363 21.07 -3.95 12.55
C HIS A 363 21.54 -4.35 11.15
N LEU A 364 22.80 -4.73 11.02
CA LEU A 364 23.38 -5.23 9.77
C LEU A 364 22.74 -6.55 9.35
N ALA A 365 22.54 -7.50 10.28
CA ALA A 365 21.84 -8.75 10.04
C ALA A 365 20.44 -8.51 9.46
N ARG A 366 19.63 -7.69 10.12
CA ARG A 366 18.28 -7.32 9.67
C ARG A 366 18.28 -6.64 8.31
N THR A 367 19.30 -5.79 8.05
CA THR A 367 19.44 -5.15 6.73
C THR A 367 19.71 -6.19 5.64
N HIS A 368 20.54 -7.19 5.90
CA HIS A 368 20.75 -8.31 4.97
C HIS A 368 19.46 -9.12 4.75
N GLY A 369 18.72 -9.42 5.83
CA GLY A 369 17.42 -10.11 5.75
C GLY A 369 16.38 -9.34 4.92
N ASN A 370 16.28 -8.03 5.12
CA ASN A 370 15.35 -7.17 4.38
C ASN A 370 15.62 -7.14 2.86
N VAL A 371 16.86 -7.39 2.42
CA VAL A 371 17.22 -7.50 1.00
C VAL A 371 17.33 -8.95 0.50
N GLY A 372 16.90 -9.93 1.32
CA GLY A 372 16.84 -11.35 0.94
C GLY A 372 18.17 -12.10 1.05
N GLN A 373 19.19 -11.54 1.70
CA GLN A 373 20.51 -12.14 1.90
C GLN A 373 20.53 -12.93 3.22
N LEU A 374 19.83 -14.06 3.24
CA LEU A 374 19.62 -14.85 4.47
C LEU A 374 20.91 -15.54 5.01
N VAL A 375 21.88 -15.81 4.16
CA VAL A 375 23.16 -16.39 4.57
C VAL A 375 23.99 -15.37 5.33
N GLU A 376 24.07 -14.16 4.78
CA GLU A 376 24.78 -13.03 5.37
C GLU A 376 24.08 -12.57 6.67
N GLU A 377 22.76 -12.59 6.71
CA GLU A 377 21.99 -12.32 7.93
C GLU A 377 22.39 -13.25 9.06
N ARG A 378 22.43 -14.57 8.81
CA ARG A 378 22.85 -15.57 9.79
C ARG A 378 24.30 -15.36 10.25
N GLU A 379 25.21 -15.09 9.31
CA GLU A 379 26.61 -14.81 9.64
C GLU A 379 26.75 -13.61 10.58
N MET A 380 25.97 -12.53 10.34
CA MET A 380 26.02 -11.35 11.20
C MET A 380 25.44 -11.63 12.59
N VAL A 381 24.40 -12.44 12.70
CA VAL A 381 23.87 -12.87 14.01
C VAL A 381 24.89 -13.71 14.77
N GLU A 382 25.58 -14.64 14.09
CA GLU A 382 26.66 -15.43 14.71
C GLU A 382 27.83 -14.55 15.20
N ARG A 383 28.21 -13.53 14.43
CA ARG A 383 29.23 -12.54 14.86
C ARG A 383 28.73 -11.74 16.07
N ALA A 384 27.45 -11.36 16.09
CA ALA A 384 26.85 -10.65 17.23
C ALA A 384 26.89 -11.53 18.50
N MET A 385 26.62 -12.84 18.40
CA MET A 385 26.75 -13.78 19.53
C MET A 385 28.18 -13.81 20.05
N LEU A 386 29.17 -13.91 19.17
CA LEU A 386 30.60 -13.88 19.57
C LEU A 386 30.99 -12.54 20.20
N ALA A 387 30.43 -11.43 19.74
CA ALA A 387 30.67 -10.12 20.32
C ALA A 387 30.07 -10.01 21.73
N VAL A 388 28.89 -10.57 21.97
CA VAL A 388 28.29 -10.68 23.31
C VAL A 388 29.19 -11.48 24.28
N GLU A 389 29.74 -12.62 23.82
CA GLU A 389 30.62 -13.46 24.66
C GLU A 389 31.94 -12.77 25.06
N LYS A 390 32.41 -11.84 24.23
CA LYS A 390 33.70 -11.12 24.47
C LYS A 390 33.50 -9.86 25.31
N SER A 391 32.30 -9.30 25.33
CA SER A 391 32.01 -8.03 25.96
C SER A 391 31.61 -8.19 27.43
N ASP A 392 32.09 -7.26 28.30
CA ASP A 392 31.60 -7.16 29.67
C ASP A 392 30.33 -6.30 29.67
N LEU A 393 29.17 -6.94 29.36
CA LEU A 393 27.88 -6.31 29.12
C LEU A 393 27.15 -5.87 30.41
N LEU A 394 27.88 -5.43 31.44
CA LEU A 394 27.28 -4.96 32.70
C LEU A 394 26.30 -3.78 32.49
N ASP A 395 26.49 -2.99 31.44
CA ASP A 395 25.69 -1.82 31.15
C ASP A 395 24.49 -2.11 30.22
N GLU A 396 24.45 -3.24 29.49
CA GLU A 396 23.38 -3.62 28.57
C GLU A 396 22.95 -5.11 28.73
N PRO A 397 22.32 -5.50 29.85
CA PRO A 397 22.03 -6.92 30.11
C PRO A 397 21.00 -7.51 29.14
N ASP A 398 20.17 -6.70 28.46
CA ASP A 398 19.14 -7.17 27.52
C ASP A 398 19.70 -7.51 26.14
N ILE A 399 20.89 -7.00 25.77
CA ILE A 399 21.47 -7.23 24.44
C ILE A 399 21.78 -8.71 24.18
N ALA A 400 22.21 -9.45 25.19
CA ALA A 400 22.45 -10.88 25.06
C ALA A 400 21.19 -11.66 24.73
N VAL A 401 20.08 -11.31 25.38
CA VAL A 401 18.76 -11.89 25.11
C VAL A 401 18.28 -11.46 23.72
N GLU A 402 18.51 -10.22 23.32
CA GLU A 402 18.12 -9.71 21.99
C GLU A 402 18.86 -10.46 20.87
N VAL A 403 20.17 -10.68 21.00
CA VAL A 403 20.99 -11.40 20.02
C VAL A 403 20.57 -12.89 19.94
N GLU A 404 20.37 -13.54 21.09
CA GLU A 404 19.89 -14.92 21.10
C GLU A 404 18.49 -15.05 20.54
N ALA A 405 17.59 -14.08 20.81
CA ALA A 405 16.25 -14.01 20.26
C ALA A 405 16.27 -13.89 18.74
N GLU A 406 17.19 -13.11 18.16
CA GLU A 406 17.34 -13.03 16.70
C GLU A 406 17.78 -14.38 16.10
N SER A 407 18.75 -15.05 16.71
CA SER A 407 19.15 -16.41 16.30
C SER A 407 17.98 -17.40 16.35
N LEU A 408 17.19 -17.36 17.42
CA LEU A 408 16.01 -18.22 17.57
C LEU A 408 14.91 -17.87 16.56
N PHE A 409 14.76 -16.59 16.21
CA PHE A 409 13.83 -16.17 15.16
C PHE A 409 14.20 -16.74 13.79
N LEU A 410 15.49 -16.68 13.41
CA LEU A 410 15.98 -17.27 12.16
C LEU A 410 15.77 -18.81 12.13
N ARG A 411 15.92 -19.47 13.26
CA ARG A 411 15.61 -20.91 13.41
C ARG A 411 14.09 -21.16 13.28
N ALA A 412 13.26 -20.29 13.83
CA ALA A 412 11.81 -20.39 13.69
C ALA A 412 11.36 -20.22 12.23
N LEU A 413 12.00 -19.36 11.46
CA LEU A 413 11.68 -19.17 10.02
C LEU A 413 11.89 -20.44 9.18
N ILE A 414 12.83 -21.32 9.57
CA ILE A 414 13.05 -22.62 8.91
C ILE A 414 12.34 -23.76 9.63
N ASN A 415 11.37 -23.45 10.47
CA ASN A 415 10.56 -24.40 11.25
C ASN A 415 11.38 -25.35 12.12
N ASP A 416 12.51 -24.88 12.71
CA ASP A 416 13.29 -25.66 13.66
C ASP A 416 12.57 -25.73 15.02
N THR A 417 11.75 -26.76 15.19
CA THR A 417 10.94 -26.99 16.41
C THR A 417 11.79 -27.20 17.67
N ALA A 418 13.09 -27.53 17.55
CA ALA A 418 13.99 -27.65 18.69
C ALA A 418 14.32 -26.28 19.33
N ALA A 419 13.94 -25.16 18.69
CA ALA A 419 14.09 -23.82 19.27
C ALA A 419 13.02 -23.51 20.35
N GLU A 420 11.83 -24.11 20.32
CA GLU A 420 10.69 -23.75 21.19
C GLU A 420 11.01 -23.84 22.70
N PRO A 421 11.61 -24.92 23.22
CA PRO A 421 11.91 -24.99 24.66
C PRO A 421 12.87 -23.87 25.12
N ARG A 422 13.79 -23.45 24.25
CA ARG A 422 14.73 -22.37 24.56
C ARG A 422 14.05 -21.00 24.51
N ILE A 423 13.14 -20.81 23.54
CA ILE A 423 12.29 -19.59 23.46
C ILE A 423 11.45 -19.46 24.74
N ASP A 424 10.76 -20.53 25.16
CA ASP A 424 9.95 -20.53 26.37
C ASP A 424 10.77 -20.25 27.65
N ALA A 425 11.96 -20.83 27.76
CA ALA A 425 12.86 -20.57 28.89
C ALA A 425 13.27 -19.07 28.93
N LEU A 426 13.72 -18.53 27.80
CA LEU A 426 14.15 -17.13 27.72
C LEU A 426 13.00 -16.15 27.90
N LEU A 427 11.78 -16.46 27.47
CA LEU A 427 10.60 -15.63 27.77
C LEU A 427 10.32 -15.52 29.28
N GLY A 428 10.69 -16.56 30.07
CA GLY A 428 10.62 -16.54 31.53
C GLY A 428 11.70 -15.67 32.19
N GLU A 429 12.84 -15.48 31.52
CA GLU A 429 14.02 -14.77 32.02
C GLU A 429 14.07 -13.31 31.50
N ALA A 430 13.56 -13.04 30.30
CA ALA A 430 13.62 -11.76 29.62
C ALA A 430 12.94 -10.63 30.42
N GLN A 431 13.55 -9.46 30.42
CA GLN A 431 12.95 -8.27 31.01
C GLN A 431 11.65 -7.95 30.27
N ARG A 432 10.58 -7.71 31.03
CA ARG A 432 9.30 -7.31 30.45
C ARG A 432 9.41 -5.96 29.73
N GLY A 433 8.86 -5.89 28.53
CA GLY A 433 8.90 -4.67 27.72
C GLY A 433 10.23 -4.44 27.03
N SER A 434 11.15 -5.45 27.00
CA SER A 434 12.44 -5.35 26.31
C SER A 434 12.37 -5.77 24.85
N ARG A 435 13.39 -5.39 24.06
CA ARG A 435 13.54 -5.82 22.66
C ARG A 435 13.71 -7.32 22.53
N GLY A 436 14.48 -7.92 23.45
CA GLY A 436 14.67 -9.36 23.53
C GLY A 436 13.34 -10.10 23.70
N GLN A 437 12.49 -9.65 24.66
CA GLN A 437 11.15 -10.22 24.85
C GLN A 437 10.29 -10.11 23.59
N ALA A 438 10.22 -8.94 22.98
CA ALA A 438 9.44 -8.73 21.76
C ALA A 438 9.86 -9.68 20.63
N ARG A 439 11.17 -9.85 20.43
CA ARG A 439 11.72 -10.74 19.40
C ARG A 439 11.49 -12.20 19.68
N LEU A 440 11.58 -12.64 20.94
CA LEU A 440 11.23 -14.00 21.35
C LEU A 440 9.75 -14.31 21.11
N LEU A 441 8.86 -13.36 21.38
CA LEU A 441 7.43 -13.50 21.09
C LEU A 441 7.16 -13.63 19.57
N GLU A 442 7.89 -12.87 18.73
CA GLU A 442 7.85 -13.05 17.29
C GLU A 442 8.33 -14.45 16.88
N ALA A 443 9.48 -14.90 17.38
CA ALA A 443 10.02 -16.23 17.10
C ALA A 443 9.05 -17.34 17.48
N LEU A 444 8.46 -17.25 18.68
CA LEU A 444 7.44 -18.18 19.15
C LEU A 444 6.24 -18.20 18.22
N SER A 445 5.75 -17.03 17.83
CA SER A 445 4.59 -16.91 16.96
C SER A 445 4.83 -17.52 15.57
N VAL A 446 6.00 -17.26 14.97
CA VAL A 446 6.39 -17.85 13.68
C VAL A 446 6.39 -19.38 13.79
N LEU A 447 7.02 -19.92 14.78
CA LEU A 447 7.11 -21.38 14.98
C LEU A 447 5.73 -22.04 15.21
N LEU A 448 4.88 -21.41 16.02
CA LEU A 448 3.54 -21.90 16.29
C LEU A 448 2.58 -21.71 15.10
N SER A 449 2.82 -20.73 14.23
CA SER A 449 1.97 -20.51 13.05
C SER A 449 2.10 -21.59 11.99
N GLU A 450 3.19 -22.36 12.01
CA GLU A 450 3.38 -23.52 11.13
C GLU A 450 2.60 -24.77 11.61
N ARG A 451 2.00 -24.71 12.79
CA ARG A 451 1.19 -25.78 13.33
C ARG A 451 -0.29 -25.52 13.01
N PRO A 452 -0.99 -26.47 12.38
CA PRO A 452 -2.37 -26.26 11.94
C PRO A 452 -3.41 -26.37 13.07
N ASP A 453 -3.01 -26.68 14.31
CA ASP A 453 -3.94 -26.80 15.43
C ASP A 453 -4.36 -25.42 15.99
N GLU A 454 -5.63 -25.30 16.34
CA GLU A 454 -6.22 -24.02 16.77
C GLU A 454 -5.59 -23.46 18.04
N MET A 455 -5.13 -24.32 18.96
CA MET A 455 -4.53 -23.89 20.22
C MET A 455 -3.15 -23.23 19.99
N SER A 456 -2.31 -23.84 19.15
CA SER A 456 -1.03 -23.29 18.74
C SER A 456 -1.21 -21.95 18.00
N LEU A 457 -2.16 -21.87 17.05
CA LEU A 457 -2.46 -20.65 16.31
C LEU A 457 -2.99 -19.52 17.21
N ARG A 458 -3.84 -19.82 18.20
CA ARG A 458 -4.29 -18.81 19.18
C ARG A 458 -3.15 -18.33 20.10
N ARG A 459 -2.25 -19.25 20.49
CA ARG A 459 -1.04 -18.88 21.23
C ARG A 459 -0.13 -18.00 20.39
N ALA A 460 0.03 -18.30 19.08
CA ALA A 460 0.76 -17.46 18.13
C ALA A 460 0.12 -16.08 17.97
N GLU A 461 -1.22 -15.99 17.87
CA GLU A 461 -1.94 -14.73 17.79
C GLU A 461 -1.65 -13.83 19.01
N ASN A 462 -1.73 -14.41 20.20
CA ASN A 462 -1.46 -13.67 21.44
C ASN A 462 0.01 -13.22 21.52
N ALA A 463 0.96 -14.08 21.18
CA ALA A 463 2.38 -13.75 21.18
C ALA A 463 2.68 -12.59 20.22
N MET A 464 2.13 -12.62 19.01
CA MET A 464 2.36 -11.57 18.01
C MET A 464 1.70 -10.25 18.38
N ARG A 465 0.51 -10.28 18.98
CA ARG A 465 -0.13 -9.07 19.52
C ARG A 465 0.69 -8.44 20.64
N GLN A 466 1.22 -9.24 21.56
CA GLN A 466 2.09 -8.76 22.61
C GLN A 466 3.41 -8.20 22.07
N ALA A 467 4.03 -8.87 21.12
CA ALA A 467 5.24 -8.38 20.44
C ALA A 467 4.99 -6.99 19.81
N ALA A 468 3.88 -6.83 19.08
CA ALA A 468 3.53 -5.56 18.44
C ALA A 468 3.31 -4.43 19.46
N ILE A 469 2.65 -4.71 20.58
CA ILE A 469 2.46 -3.74 21.68
C ILE A 469 3.82 -3.35 22.25
N THR A 470 4.68 -4.33 22.54
CA THR A 470 6.01 -4.09 23.12
C THR A 470 6.87 -3.23 22.19
N TRP A 471 6.89 -3.54 20.86
CA TRP A 471 7.61 -2.71 19.89
C TRP A 471 7.09 -1.28 19.84
N TYR A 472 5.78 -1.10 19.91
CA TYR A 472 5.18 0.24 19.92
C TYR A 472 5.57 1.03 21.18
N GLU A 473 5.55 0.40 22.36
CA GLU A 473 5.96 1.00 23.64
C GLU A 473 7.47 1.33 23.68
N LEU A 474 8.28 0.59 22.95
CA LEU A 474 9.71 0.85 22.76
C LEU A 474 10.01 2.01 21.79
N GLY A 475 8.98 2.64 21.20
CA GLY A 475 9.15 3.70 20.21
C GLY A 475 9.54 3.19 18.82
N GLU A 476 9.18 1.94 18.48
CA GLU A 476 9.45 1.28 17.21
C GLU A 476 8.14 1.02 16.42
N PRO A 477 7.38 2.06 16.03
CA PRO A 477 6.05 1.91 15.41
C PRO A 477 6.12 1.17 14.06
N THR A 478 7.16 1.38 13.27
CA THR A 478 7.36 0.69 11.99
C THR A 478 7.54 -0.82 12.20
N ARG A 479 8.32 -1.21 13.21
CA ARG A 479 8.49 -2.63 13.57
C ARG A 479 7.18 -3.23 14.08
N ALA A 480 6.46 -2.53 14.96
CA ALA A 480 5.14 -2.94 15.42
C ALA A 480 4.16 -3.18 14.25
N ALA A 481 4.17 -2.30 13.24
CA ALA A 481 3.36 -2.45 12.04
C ALA A 481 3.78 -3.68 11.21
N SER A 482 5.08 -3.94 11.07
CA SER A 482 5.61 -5.13 10.39
C SER A 482 5.15 -6.43 11.09
N VAL A 483 5.22 -6.48 12.42
CA VAL A 483 4.73 -7.61 13.22
C VAL A 483 3.23 -7.81 13.03
N GLN A 484 2.44 -6.74 13.01
CA GLN A 484 1.00 -6.81 12.76
C GLN A 484 0.67 -7.28 11.32
N ARG A 485 1.47 -6.91 10.31
CA ARG A 485 1.34 -7.50 8.97
C ARG A 485 1.61 -9.02 9.00
N GLY A 486 2.66 -9.44 9.70
CA GLY A 486 2.96 -10.86 9.93
C GLY A 486 1.79 -11.60 10.61
N LEU A 487 1.15 -10.99 11.61
CA LEU A 487 -0.05 -11.52 12.26
C LEU A 487 -1.17 -11.77 11.24
N ALA A 488 -1.46 -10.80 10.38
CA ALA A 488 -2.49 -10.96 9.34
C ALA A 488 -2.16 -12.10 8.38
N MET A 489 -0.93 -12.12 7.86
CA MET A 489 -0.52 -13.01 6.79
C MET A 489 -0.31 -14.47 7.22
N ARG A 490 0.15 -14.72 8.45
CA ARG A 490 0.44 -16.08 8.93
C ARG A 490 -0.68 -16.62 9.80
N VAL A 491 -1.03 -15.90 10.84
CA VAL A 491 -1.88 -16.44 11.91
C VAL A 491 -3.38 -16.24 11.60
N LEU A 492 -3.79 -15.01 11.24
CA LEU A 492 -5.20 -14.76 10.93
C LEU A 492 -5.63 -15.48 9.65
N TRP A 493 -4.73 -15.65 8.68
CA TRP A 493 -4.93 -16.49 7.50
C TRP A 493 -5.20 -17.93 7.89
N ALA A 494 -4.34 -18.57 8.69
CA ALA A 494 -4.47 -19.95 9.12
C ALA A 494 -5.73 -20.18 9.97
N LEU A 495 -6.12 -19.19 10.79
CA LEU A 495 -7.36 -19.20 11.56
C LEU A 495 -8.62 -18.94 10.71
N GLY A 496 -8.48 -18.54 9.45
CA GLY A 496 -9.60 -18.17 8.58
C GLY A 496 -10.26 -16.83 8.92
N LYS A 497 -9.62 -15.99 9.73
CA LYS A 497 -10.14 -14.67 10.14
C LYS A 497 -9.88 -13.63 9.04
N PHE A 498 -10.32 -13.89 7.81
CA PHE A 498 -9.98 -13.07 6.63
C PHE A 498 -10.46 -11.62 6.75
N GLY A 499 -11.68 -11.40 7.23
CA GLY A 499 -12.20 -10.04 7.45
C GLY A 499 -11.39 -9.24 8.48
N ALA A 500 -10.97 -9.89 9.58
CA ALA A 500 -10.12 -9.25 10.59
C ALA A 500 -8.73 -8.93 10.05
N ALA A 501 -8.16 -9.82 9.21
CA ALA A 501 -6.88 -9.57 8.54
C ALA A 501 -6.98 -8.40 7.55
N ALA A 502 -8.03 -8.34 6.73
CA ALA A 502 -8.27 -7.24 5.81
C ALA A 502 -8.44 -5.89 6.53
N ALA A 503 -9.23 -5.85 7.61
CA ALA A 503 -9.41 -4.64 8.43
C ALA A 503 -8.12 -4.18 9.12
N LEU A 504 -7.31 -5.12 9.62
CA LEU A 504 -6.00 -4.82 10.20
C LEU A 504 -5.07 -4.18 9.17
N LEU A 505 -4.98 -4.76 7.97
CA LEU A 505 -4.15 -4.25 6.88
C LEU A 505 -4.63 -2.90 6.35
N GLU A 506 -5.94 -2.66 6.31
CA GLU A 506 -6.49 -1.34 5.98
C GLU A 506 -6.01 -0.27 6.95
N LYS A 507 -6.15 -0.53 8.26
CA LYS A 507 -5.69 0.38 9.31
C LYS A 507 -4.19 0.64 9.18
N LEU A 508 -3.37 -0.40 8.99
CA LEU A 508 -1.93 -0.27 8.83
C LEU A 508 -1.57 0.53 7.58
N GLY A 509 -2.25 0.30 6.45
CA GLY A 509 -2.02 1.05 5.21
C GLY A 509 -2.33 2.54 5.34
N LEU A 510 -3.36 2.91 6.10
CA LEU A 510 -3.72 4.31 6.36
C LEU A 510 -2.72 5.03 7.28
N THR A 511 -2.01 4.29 8.13
CA THR A 511 -1.02 4.84 9.08
C THR A 511 0.42 4.62 8.64
N SER A 512 0.66 4.04 7.46
CA SER A 512 2.00 3.75 6.94
C SER A 512 2.75 5.03 6.63
N GLU A 513 3.99 5.11 7.11
CA GLU A 513 4.89 6.23 6.85
C GLU A 513 5.56 6.15 5.48
N THR A 514 5.64 4.94 4.90
CA THR A 514 6.27 4.71 3.59
C THR A 514 5.27 4.23 2.54
N SER A 515 5.47 4.64 1.29
CA SER A 515 4.68 4.17 0.15
C SER A 515 4.83 2.65 -0.06
N TYR A 516 5.99 2.08 0.27
CA TYR A 516 6.24 0.65 0.17
C TYR A 516 5.40 -0.15 1.17
N ASP A 517 5.35 0.23 2.45
CA ASP A 517 4.52 -0.42 3.45
C ASP A 517 3.02 -0.30 3.12
N ARG A 518 2.59 0.86 2.61
CA ARG A 518 1.22 1.05 2.14
C ARG A 518 0.89 0.11 0.99
N MET A 519 1.78 -0.01 0.01
CA MET A 519 1.63 -0.94 -1.11
C MET A 519 1.48 -2.39 -0.62
N LEU A 520 2.35 -2.85 0.31
CA LEU A 520 2.25 -4.18 0.89
C LEU A 520 0.89 -4.42 1.58
N CYS A 521 0.43 -3.45 2.37
CA CYS A 521 -0.85 -3.55 3.05
C CYS A 521 -2.02 -3.67 2.06
N LEU A 522 -2.00 -2.91 0.96
CA LEU A 522 -3.03 -2.96 -0.08
C LEU A 522 -3.03 -4.31 -0.81
N VAL A 523 -1.86 -4.79 -1.23
CA VAL A 523 -1.72 -6.09 -1.94
C VAL A 523 -2.28 -7.23 -1.10
N PHE A 524 -1.89 -7.33 0.18
CA PHE A 524 -2.36 -8.41 1.05
C PHE A 524 -3.81 -8.21 1.49
N ARG A 525 -4.28 -6.98 1.69
CA ARG A 525 -5.69 -6.69 1.95
C ARG A 525 -6.58 -7.21 0.82
N ALA A 526 -6.22 -6.92 -0.43
CA ALA A 526 -6.96 -7.38 -1.60
C ALA A 526 -7.07 -8.91 -1.63
N ARG A 527 -5.99 -9.62 -1.29
CA ARG A 527 -5.98 -11.08 -1.19
C ARG A 527 -6.95 -11.59 -0.11
N PHE A 528 -6.98 -10.98 1.07
CA PHE A 528 -7.90 -11.40 2.13
C PHE A 528 -9.36 -11.13 1.78
N LEU A 529 -9.66 -10.04 1.07
CA LEU A 529 -11.00 -9.80 0.52
C LEU A 529 -11.39 -10.89 -0.51
N ALA A 530 -10.48 -11.27 -1.39
CA ALA A 530 -10.71 -12.36 -2.34
C ALA A 530 -10.95 -13.70 -1.62
N LEU A 531 -10.17 -14.02 -0.58
CA LEU A 531 -10.33 -15.24 0.23
C LEU A 531 -11.64 -15.24 1.03
N ALA A 532 -12.13 -14.07 1.46
CA ALA A 532 -13.44 -13.92 2.08
C ALA A 532 -14.60 -13.99 1.07
N GLY A 533 -14.31 -14.05 -0.23
CA GLY A 533 -15.31 -14.00 -1.29
C GLY A 533 -15.91 -12.61 -1.51
N GLU A 534 -15.20 -11.54 -1.15
CA GLU A 534 -15.62 -10.14 -1.28
C GLU A 534 -14.98 -9.48 -2.52
N GLY A 535 -15.26 -10.01 -3.72
CA GLY A 535 -14.63 -9.60 -4.98
C GLY A 535 -14.87 -8.13 -5.38
N GLY A 536 -16.03 -7.55 -5.03
CA GLY A 536 -16.45 -6.22 -5.50
C GLY A 536 -15.53 -5.06 -5.15
N HIS A 537 -14.70 -5.17 -4.12
CA HIS A 537 -13.77 -4.12 -3.69
C HIS A 537 -12.31 -4.41 -4.05
N VAL A 538 -12.00 -5.60 -4.55
CA VAL A 538 -10.61 -6.07 -4.78
C VAL A 538 -9.93 -5.24 -5.86
N ASP A 539 -10.59 -4.99 -7.00
CA ASP A 539 -9.97 -4.29 -8.13
C ASP A 539 -9.59 -2.84 -7.80
N ALA A 540 -10.40 -2.13 -7.02
CA ALA A 540 -10.07 -0.76 -6.58
C ALA A 540 -8.81 -0.73 -5.69
N VAL A 541 -8.70 -1.68 -4.75
CA VAL A 541 -7.53 -1.81 -3.86
C VAL A 541 -6.28 -2.19 -4.65
N LEU A 542 -6.41 -3.13 -5.61
CA LEU A 542 -5.29 -3.55 -6.46
C LEU A 542 -4.82 -2.46 -7.43
N HIS A 543 -5.73 -1.60 -7.90
CA HIS A 543 -5.34 -0.48 -8.76
C HIS A 543 -4.42 0.50 -8.02
N GLU A 544 -4.76 0.85 -6.79
CA GLU A 544 -3.89 1.70 -5.94
C GLU A 544 -2.54 1.02 -5.67
N ALA A 545 -2.55 -0.28 -5.36
CA ALA A 545 -1.32 -1.05 -5.12
C ALA A 545 -0.40 -1.07 -6.35
N LEU A 546 -0.95 -1.28 -7.55
CA LEU A 546 -0.21 -1.29 -8.82
C LEU A 546 0.38 0.09 -9.14
N SER A 547 -0.37 1.17 -8.91
CA SER A 547 0.13 2.54 -9.10
C SER A 547 1.33 2.84 -8.20
N LEU A 548 1.29 2.39 -6.95
CA LEU A 548 2.44 2.51 -6.03
C LEU A 548 3.60 1.61 -6.45
N ALA A 549 3.33 0.38 -6.93
CA ALA A 549 4.36 -0.53 -7.40
C ALA A 549 5.11 0.00 -8.61
N GLU A 550 4.41 0.63 -9.56
CA GLU A 550 5.01 1.30 -10.72
C GLU A 550 5.90 2.46 -10.28
N LEU A 551 5.43 3.30 -9.35
CA LEU A 551 6.20 4.41 -8.79
C LEU A 551 7.49 3.95 -8.08
N LEU A 552 7.44 2.78 -7.41
CA LEU A 552 8.54 2.22 -6.62
C LEU A 552 9.42 1.23 -7.40
N ASP A 553 9.10 0.96 -8.66
CA ASP A 553 9.76 -0.07 -9.51
C ASP A 553 9.76 -1.47 -8.88
N VAL A 554 8.60 -1.89 -8.37
CA VAL A 554 8.42 -3.19 -7.68
C VAL A 554 7.67 -4.18 -8.57
N GLY A 555 8.39 -4.96 -9.35
CA GLY A 555 7.84 -5.84 -10.39
C GLY A 555 6.98 -7.01 -9.91
N TRP A 556 7.30 -7.62 -8.75
CA TRP A 556 6.59 -8.81 -8.26
C TRP A 556 5.10 -8.57 -7.96
N VAL A 557 4.71 -7.34 -7.69
CA VAL A 557 3.32 -6.96 -7.39
C VAL A 557 2.39 -7.30 -8.56
N THR A 558 2.86 -7.19 -9.79
CA THR A 558 2.07 -7.53 -11.00
C THR A 558 1.65 -9.00 -10.99
N GLY A 559 2.57 -9.92 -10.70
CA GLY A 559 2.27 -11.35 -10.60
C GLY A 559 1.32 -11.67 -9.45
N TYR A 560 1.54 -11.07 -8.28
CA TYR A 560 0.72 -11.28 -7.10
C TYR A 560 -0.72 -10.73 -7.26
N THR A 561 -0.87 -9.60 -7.95
CA THR A 561 -2.20 -9.04 -8.26
C THR A 561 -2.96 -9.90 -9.27
N ALA A 562 -2.28 -10.45 -10.27
CA ALA A 562 -2.87 -11.41 -11.20
C ALA A 562 -3.33 -12.68 -10.45
N TRP A 563 -2.52 -13.21 -9.52
CA TRP A 563 -2.91 -14.31 -8.65
C TRP A 563 -4.15 -14.00 -7.80
N THR A 564 -4.22 -12.80 -7.22
CA THR A 564 -5.40 -12.38 -6.45
C THR A 564 -6.65 -12.26 -7.32
N ARG A 565 -6.53 -11.69 -8.52
CA ARG A 565 -7.63 -11.60 -9.49
C ARG A 565 -8.10 -12.95 -10.00
N LEU A 566 -7.18 -13.90 -10.13
CA LEU A 566 -7.51 -15.30 -10.48
C LEU A 566 -8.44 -15.91 -9.44
N LEU A 567 -8.19 -15.69 -8.13
CA LEU A 567 -9.09 -16.16 -7.06
C LEU A 567 -10.47 -15.49 -7.13
N VAL A 568 -10.52 -14.18 -7.44
CA VAL A 568 -11.79 -13.45 -7.61
C VAL A 568 -12.58 -14.01 -8.79
N ALA A 569 -11.93 -14.21 -9.94
CA ALA A 569 -12.56 -14.76 -11.13
C ALA A 569 -13.09 -16.18 -10.90
N ALA A 570 -12.39 -17.01 -10.12
CA ALA A 570 -12.87 -18.32 -9.72
C ALA A 570 -14.11 -18.26 -8.81
N ASN A 571 -14.15 -17.30 -7.87
CA ASN A 571 -15.32 -17.07 -7.02
C ASN A 571 -16.54 -16.55 -7.82
N GLU A 572 -16.32 -15.86 -8.95
CA GLU A 572 -17.35 -15.35 -9.87
C GLU A 572 -17.77 -16.38 -10.93
N ASP A 573 -17.16 -17.56 -10.94
CA ASP A 573 -17.38 -18.65 -11.90
C ASP A 573 -17.11 -18.21 -13.37
N ASP A 574 -16.05 -17.41 -13.57
CA ASP A 574 -15.63 -16.85 -14.87
C ASP A 574 -14.37 -17.57 -15.42
N PRO A 575 -14.53 -18.62 -16.25
CA PRO A 575 -13.40 -19.40 -16.75
C PRO A 575 -12.46 -18.61 -17.67
N ASP A 576 -12.98 -17.68 -18.48
CA ASP A 576 -12.16 -16.90 -19.40
C ASP A 576 -11.22 -15.96 -18.62
N ARG A 577 -11.75 -15.30 -17.60
CA ARG A 577 -10.97 -14.41 -16.73
C ARG A 577 -9.97 -15.20 -15.87
N VAL A 578 -10.32 -16.41 -15.40
CA VAL A 578 -9.35 -17.29 -14.71
C VAL A 578 -8.15 -17.60 -15.59
N LEU A 579 -8.37 -18.00 -16.86
CA LEU A 579 -7.29 -18.34 -17.77
C LEU A 579 -6.43 -17.14 -18.18
N GLU A 580 -7.05 -15.96 -18.34
CA GLU A 580 -6.33 -14.70 -18.57
C GLU A 580 -5.40 -14.36 -17.41
N GLN A 581 -5.94 -14.36 -16.19
CA GLN A 581 -5.16 -14.02 -15.00
C GLN A 581 -4.10 -15.07 -14.66
N LEU A 582 -4.37 -16.35 -14.94
CA LEU A 582 -3.36 -17.42 -14.85
C LEU A 582 -2.16 -17.14 -15.75
N THR A 583 -2.40 -16.78 -17.01
CA THR A 583 -1.35 -16.46 -17.97
C THR A 583 -0.48 -15.29 -17.50
N LEU A 584 -1.12 -14.24 -16.97
CA LEU A 584 -0.43 -13.08 -16.42
C LEU A 584 0.40 -13.43 -15.18
N ALA A 585 -0.16 -14.24 -14.29
CA ALA A 585 0.54 -14.66 -13.07
C ALA A 585 1.75 -15.54 -13.40
N GLU A 586 1.61 -16.52 -14.30
CA GLU A 586 2.71 -17.40 -14.74
C GLU A 586 3.84 -16.62 -15.41
N ALA A 587 3.52 -15.61 -16.24
CA ALA A 587 4.53 -14.76 -16.89
C ALA A 587 5.38 -13.97 -15.88
N ASN A 588 4.87 -13.74 -14.68
CA ASN A 588 5.53 -12.98 -13.61
C ASN A 588 5.98 -13.85 -12.42
N LEU A 589 5.80 -15.18 -12.49
CA LEU A 589 6.18 -16.11 -11.43
C LEU A 589 7.66 -16.04 -11.05
N GLY A 590 8.55 -15.87 -12.03
CA GLY A 590 9.99 -15.73 -11.78
C GLY A 590 10.37 -14.51 -10.93
N GLN A 591 9.46 -13.54 -10.78
CA GLN A 591 9.64 -12.39 -9.89
C GLN A 591 9.13 -12.66 -8.45
N LEU A 592 8.32 -13.71 -8.27
CA LEU A 592 7.82 -14.12 -6.95
C LEU A 592 8.84 -14.96 -6.14
N GLY A 593 9.97 -15.30 -6.76
CA GLY A 593 11.02 -16.13 -6.17
C GLY A 593 10.75 -17.63 -6.30
N ASP A 594 11.80 -18.44 -6.13
CA ASP A 594 11.72 -19.91 -6.11
C ASP A 594 11.19 -20.48 -4.76
N ASP A 595 10.73 -19.60 -3.87
CA ASP A 595 10.34 -19.93 -2.50
C ASP A 595 8.95 -20.62 -2.40
N ALA A 596 8.59 -21.03 -1.18
CA ALA A 596 7.30 -21.68 -0.84
C ALA A 596 6.05 -20.96 -1.40
N GLY A 597 6.12 -19.66 -1.67
CA GLY A 597 5.07 -18.89 -2.34
C GLY A 597 4.75 -19.36 -3.74
N GLY A 598 5.73 -19.83 -4.49
CA GLY A 598 5.52 -20.38 -5.85
C GLY A 598 4.75 -21.70 -5.83
N LEU A 599 5.02 -22.59 -4.85
CA LEU A 599 4.28 -23.84 -4.68
C LEU A 599 2.83 -23.58 -4.27
N LEU A 600 2.60 -22.67 -3.31
CA LEU A 600 1.25 -22.29 -2.89
C LEU A 600 0.44 -21.70 -4.07
N PHE A 601 1.07 -20.86 -4.90
CA PHE A 601 0.43 -20.35 -6.11
C PHE A 601 0.00 -21.48 -7.04
N LEU A 602 0.86 -22.46 -7.32
CA LEU A 602 0.54 -23.58 -8.21
C LEU A 602 -0.66 -24.37 -7.69
N CYS A 603 -0.70 -24.64 -6.39
CA CYS A 603 -1.79 -25.36 -5.73
C CYS A 603 -3.11 -24.56 -5.79
N GLU A 604 -3.11 -23.28 -5.41
CA GLU A 604 -4.32 -22.45 -5.43
C GLU A 604 -4.80 -22.17 -6.86
N ALA A 605 -3.90 -22.01 -7.83
CA ALA A 605 -4.25 -21.85 -9.23
C ALA A 605 -4.86 -23.12 -9.82
N ALA A 606 -4.34 -24.31 -9.46
CA ALA A 606 -4.95 -25.59 -9.85
C ALA A 606 -6.37 -25.71 -9.33
N GLU A 607 -6.59 -25.39 -8.05
CA GLU A 607 -7.92 -25.39 -7.45
C GLU A 607 -8.87 -24.36 -8.09
N ALA A 608 -8.39 -23.15 -8.38
CA ALA A 608 -9.19 -22.13 -9.06
C ALA A 608 -9.61 -22.55 -10.47
N CYS A 609 -8.70 -23.17 -11.22
CA CYS A 609 -9.03 -23.76 -12.52
C CYS A 609 -10.09 -24.86 -12.41
N ALA A 610 -9.98 -25.74 -11.43
CA ALA A 610 -10.94 -26.83 -11.21
C ALA A 610 -12.33 -26.30 -10.77
N VAL A 611 -12.39 -25.18 -10.00
CA VAL A 611 -13.67 -24.54 -9.63
C VAL A 611 -14.48 -24.14 -10.86
N VAL A 612 -13.82 -23.61 -11.88
CA VAL A 612 -14.49 -23.15 -13.12
C VAL A 612 -14.56 -24.22 -14.21
N GLY A 613 -14.09 -25.48 -13.95
CA GLY A 613 -14.12 -26.60 -14.89
C GLY A 613 -13.03 -26.53 -15.97
N ALA A 614 -11.91 -25.84 -15.69
CA ALA A 614 -10.72 -25.83 -16.57
C ALA A 614 -9.75 -26.97 -16.20
N ASP A 615 -10.25 -28.22 -16.16
CA ASP A 615 -9.57 -29.40 -15.62
C ASP A 615 -8.19 -29.66 -16.21
N GLY A 616 -8.02 -29.48 -17.54
CA GLY A 616 -6.73 -29.68 -18.19
C GLY A 616 -5.64 -28.69 -17.72
N GLN A 617 -6.00 -27.49 -17.28
CA GLN A 617 -5.06 -26.55 -16.68
C GLN A 617 -4.81 -26.89 -15.21
N ALA A 618 -5.84 -27.32 -14.48
CA ALA A 618 -5.71 -27.80 -13.11
C ALA A 618 -4.73 -28.98 -13.02
N ASP A 619 -4.86 -29.98 -13.90
CA ASP A 619 -3.96 -31.13 -13.97
C ASP A 619 -2.51 -30.71 -14.28
N ARG A 620 -2.33 -29.83 -15.26
CA ARG A 620 -1.00 -29.31 -15.63
C ARG A 620 -0.31 -28.62 -14.44
N LEU A 621 -1.03 -27.75 -13.73
CA LEU A 621 -0.49 -27.03 -12.59
C LEU A 621 -0.19 -27.98 -11.43
N LEU A 622 -1.06 -28.96 -11.19
CA LEU A 622 -0.87 -29.99 -10.18
C LEU A 622 0.37 -30.86 -10.48
N ASP A 623 0.61 -31.21 -11.75
CA ASP A 623 1.82 -31.96 -12.13
C ASP A 623 3.10 -31.18 -11.85
N VAL A 624 3.09 -29.87 -12.06
CA VAL A 624 4.22 -28.98 -11.70
C VAL A 624 4.38 -28.92 -10.18
N ALA A 625 3.26 -28.81 -9.41
CA ALA A 625 3.30 -28.82 -7.97
C ALA A 625 3.83 -30.16 -7.42
N ARG A 626 3.45 -31.27 -8.01
CA ARG A 626 3.95 -32.62 -7.65
C ARG A 626 5.46 -32.76 -7.83
N ALA A 627 6.03 -32.14 -8.86
CA ALA A 627 7.48 -32.13 -9.06
C ALA A 627 8.25 -31.37 -7.96
N ARG A 628 7.57 -30.47 -7.25
CA ARG A 628 8.07 -29.68 -6.14
C ARG A 628 7.59 -30.15 -4.77
N ARG A 629 7.00 -31.34 -4.67
CA ARG A 629 6.39 -31.89 -3.45
C ARG A 629 7.30 -31.89 -2.23
N ASP A 630 8.61 -32.08 -2.42
CA ASP A 630 9.59 -32.12 -1.32
C ASP A 630 9.70 -30.78 -0.57
N GLU A 631 9.25 -29.67 -1.16
CA GLU A 631 9.26 -28.34 -0.54
C GLU A 631 8.17 -28.23 0.55
N ASP A 632 6.93 -28.69 0.25
CA ASP A 632 5.82 -28.80 1.21
C ASP A 632 4.91 -29.98 0.85
N PRO A 633 5.18 -31.18 1.40
CA PRO A 633 4.39 -32.36 1.10
C PRO A 633 2.93 -32.25 1.52
N VAL A 634 2.62 -31.49 2.57
CA VAL A 634 1.27 -31.37 3.13
C VAL A 634 0.38 -30.56 2.19
N VAL A 635 0.85 -29.42 1.69
CA VAL A 635 0.09 -28.56 0.79
C VAL A 635 -0.26 -29.29 -0.50
N VAL A 636 0.70 -30.00 -1.12
CA VAL A 636 0.46 -30.76 -2.36
C VAL A 636 -0.53 -31.90 -2.11
N THR A 637 -0.36 -32.67 -1.01
CA THR A 637 -1.27 -33.79 -0.69
C THR A 637 -2.69 -33.31 -0.41
N LEU A 638 -2.83 -32.19 0.28
CA LEU A 638 -4.13 -31.56 0.55
C LEU A 638 -4.81 -31.09 -0.74
N THR A 639 -4.07 -30.44 -1.62
CA THR A 639 -4.58 -29.99 -2.92
C THR A 639 -5.05 -31.17 -3.76
N GLU A 640 -4.24 -32.24 -3.88
CA GLU A 640 -4.65 -33.46 -4.58
C GLU A 640 -5.95 -34.04 -4.04
N ALA A 641 -6.05 -34.19 -2.72
CA ALA A 641 -7.26 -34.74 -2.09
C ALA A 641 -8.48 -33.80 -2.28
N CYS A 642 -8.28 -32.48 -2.28
CA CYS A 642 -9.34 -31.51 -2.54
C CYS A 642 -9.84 -31.57 -3.99
N LEU A 643 -8.94 -31.70 -4.98
CA LEU A 643 -9.31 -31.84 -6.38
C LEU A 643 -10.09 -33.14 -6.60
N ASP A 644 -9.58 -34.27 -6.12
CA ASP A 644 -10.29 -35.57 -6.20
C ASP A 644 -11.65 -35.50 -5.50
N GLY A 645 -11.75 -34.80 -4.36
CA GLY A 645 -13.01 -34.60 -3.64
C GLY A 645 -14.02 -33.77 -4.42
N ARG A 646 -13.55 -32.73 -5.16
CA ARG A 646 -14.38 -31.90 -6.04
C ARG A 646 -14.89 -32.72 -7.24
N ASP A 647 -14.08 -33.59 -7.79
CA ASP A 647 -14.46 -34.48 -8.89
C ASP A 647 -15.35 -35.64 -8.45
N GLY A 648 -15.64 -35.74 -7.14
CA GLY A 648 -16.49 -36.79 -6.59
C GLY A 648 -15.82 -38.18 -6.59
N VAL A 649 -14.48 -38.22 -6.51
CA VAL A 649 -13.76 -39.50 -6.38
C VAL A 649 -14.03 -40.09 -4.98
N ALA A 650 -14.67 -41.24 -4.90
CA ALA A 650 -15.11 -41.84 -3.65
C ALA A 650 -13.98 -42.05 -2.63
N GLU A 651 -12.78 -42.44 -3.09
CA GLU A 651 -11.60 -42.64 -2.26
C GLU A 651 -11.08 -41.33 -1.62
N ALA A 652 -11.39 -40.17 -2.18
CA ALA A 652 -11.03 -38.87 -1.62
C ALA A 652 -11.69 -38.65 -0.25
N ALA A 653 -12.88 -39.20 -0.02
CA ALA A 653 -13.56 -39.09 1.29
C ALA A 653 -12.70 -39.64 2.44
N THR A 654 -12.04 -40.79 2.23
CA THR A 654 -11.14 -41.37 3.21
C THR A 654 -9.88 -40.51 3.43
N ARG A 655 -9.23 -40.09 2.33
CA ARG A 655 -8.00 -39.26 2.41
C ARG A 655 -8.27 -37.93 3.09
N LEU A 656 -9.36 -37.23 2.73
CA LEU A 656 -9.73 -35.97 3.35
C LEU A 656 -10.08 -36.15 4.85
N GLY A 657 -10.75 -37.27 5.20
CA GLY A 657 -11.01 -37.66 6.58
C GLY A 657 -9.71 -37.89 7.38
N GLU A 658 -8.76 -38.63 6.83
CA GLU A 658 -7.44 -38.84 7.44
C GLU A 658 -6.65 -37.54 7.68
N LEU A 659 -6.68 -36.58 6.73
CA LEU A 659 -6.05 -35.26 6.87
C LEU A 659 -6.71 -34.44 8.00
N LEU A 660 -8.03 -34.49 8.12
CA LEU A 660 -8.76 -33.80 9.19
C LEU A 660 -8.45 -34.42 10.56
N ASP A 661 -8.44 -35.77 10.66
CA ASP A 661 -8.14 -36.51 11.89
C ASP A 661 -6.68 -36.38 12.33
N ALA A 662 -5.77 -36.32 11.38
CA ALA A 662 -4.34 -36.03 11.65
C ALA A 662 -4.09 -34.62 12.15
N GLY A 663 -5.09 -33.72 12.06
CA GLY A 663 -4.96 -32.32 12.47
C GLY A 663 -4.02 -31.50 11.56
N THR A 664 -3.79 -31.93 10.33
CA THR A 664 -2.90 -31.23 9.37
C THR A 664 -3.61 -30.11 8.61
N VAL A 665 -4.93 -29.99 8.74
CA VAL A 665 -5.74 -28.97 8.07
C VAL A 665 -5.92 -27.76 8.97
N ALA A 666 -5.43 -26.61 8.53
CA ALA A 666 -5.60 -25.35 9.25
C ALA A 666 -7.09 -24.98 9.42
N PRO A 667 -7.48 -24.35 10.55
CA PRO A 667 -8.88 -23.99 10.83
C PRO A 667 -9.56 -23.21 9.69
N GLY A 668 -8.84 -22.33 9.01
CA GLY A 668 -9.35 -21.54 7.87
C GLY A 668 -9.71 -22.36 6.64
N MET A 669 -9.19 -23.59 6.53
CA MET A 669 -9.42 -24.48 5.38
C MET A 669 -10.41 -25.63 5.70
N ARG A 670 -10.72 -25.90 6.96
CA ARG A 670 -11.54 -27.05 7.37
C ARG A 670 -12.92 -27.06 6.72
N TRP A 671 -13.55 -25.91 6.60
CA TRP A 671 -14.86 -25.80 5.94
C TRP A 671 -14.85 -26.37 4.51
N LYS A 672 -13.77 -26.07 3.76
CA LYS A 672 -13.61 -26.50 2.37
C LYS A 672 -13.36 -28.02 2.31
N VAL A 673 -12.46 -28.50 3.16
CA VAL A 673 -12.10 -29.93 3.22
C VAL A 673 -13.32 -30.78 3.62
N GLU A 674 -14.10 -30.35 4.60
CA GLU A 674 -15.35 -31.02 4.99
C GLU A 674 -16.39 -30.98 3.85
N LEU A 675 -16.52 -29.88 3.13
CA LEU A 675 -17.44 -29.76 2.01
C LEU A 675 -17.09 -30.74 0.88
N LEU A 676 -15.80 -30.77 0.48
CA LEU A 676 -15.31 -31.66 -0.58
C LEU A 676 -15.34 -33.13 -0.19
N LYS A 677 -15.07 -33.46 1.09
CA LYS A 677 -15.28 -34.80 1.67
C LYS A 677 -16.73 -35.21 1.54
N GLY A 678 -17.68 -34.32 1.89
CA GLY A 678 -19.11 -34.60 1.75
C GLY A 678 -19.51 -34.91 0.31
N HIS A 679 -18.91 -34.21 -0.66
CA HIS A 679 -19.16 -34.46 -2.09
C HIS A 679 -18.64 -35.85 -2.52
N ALA A 680 -17.45 -36.23 -2.08
CA ALA A 680 -16.92 -37.59 -2.33
C ALA A 680 -17.75 -38.67 -1.63
N GLU A 681 -18.26 -38.43 -0.40
CA GLU A 681 -19.16 -39.32 0.31
C GLU A 681 -20.49 -39.50 -0.45
N LEU A 682 -21.02 -38.42 -1.03
CA LEU A 682 -22.21 -38.48 -1.86
C LEU A 682 -21.99 -39.32 -3.12
N ALA A 683 -20.86 -39.13 -3.79
CA ALA A 683 -20.49 -39.95 -4.95
C ALA A 683 -20.33 -41.44 -4.62
N ALA A 684 -19.91 -41.77 -3.39
CA ALA A 684 -19.87 -43.11 -2.86
C ALA A 684 -21.26 -43.67 -2.46
N GLY A 685 -22.34 -42.89 -2.61
CA GLY A 685 -23.71 -43.27 -2.24
C GLY A 685 -24.03 -43.09 -0.75
N ASN A 686 -23.16 -42.46 0.05
CA ASN A 686 -23.31 -42.29 1.50
C ASN A 686 -23.99 -40.98 1.86
N VAL A 687 -25.26 -40.80 1.46
CA VAL A 687 -25.98 -39.50 1.63
C VAL A 687 -26.01 -39.02 3.07
N GLY A 688 -26.18 -39.89 4.05
CA GLY A 688 -26.17 -39.52 5.45
C GLY A 688 -24.82 -39.06 5.97
N ALA A 689 -23.70 -39.57 5.46
CA ALA A 689 -22.36 -39.07 5.76
C ALA A 689 -22.15 -37.73 5.08
N ALA A 690 -22.52 -37.61 3.81
CA ALA A 690 -22.46 -36.36 3.06
C ALA A 690 -23.21 -35.20 3.73
N GLY A 691 -24.40 -35.50 4.30
CA GLY A 691 -25.18 -34.51 5.07
C GLY A 691 -24.47 -34.04 6.35
N ARG A 692 -23.78 -34.94 7.06
CA ARG A 692 -22.99 -34.57 8.25
C ARG A 692 -21.79 -33.72 7.87
N SER A 693 -21.03 -34.10 6.84
CA SER A 693 -19.90 -33.35 6.36
C SER A 693 -20.30 -31.97 5.84
N LEU A 694 -21.45 -31.85 5.16
CA LEU A 694 -22.02 -30.55 4.76
C LEU A 694 -22.32 -29.68 5.99
N GLN A 695 -22.94 -30.21 7.03
CA GLN A 695 -23.25 -29.46 8.24
C GLN A 695 -21.97 -28.99 8.95
N GLU A 696 -20.96 -29.86 9.07
CA GLU A 696 -19.68 -29.52 9.65
C GLU A 696 -18.95 -28.42 8.85
N ALA A 697 -19.01 -28.47 7.51
CA ALA A 697 -18.47 -27.44 6.64
C ALA A 697 -19.11 -26.08 6.90
N LEU A 698 -20.43 -26.01 6.95
CA LEU A 698 -21.18 -24.78 7.22
C LEU A 698 -20.92 -24.23 8.64
N ASP A 699 -20.84 -25.13 9.62
CA ASP A 699 -20.52 -24.77 11.01
C ASP A 699 -19.08 -24.23 11.14
N HIS A 700 -18.12 -24.79 10.38
CA HIS A 700 -16.74 -24.28 10.34
C HIS A 700 -16.68 -22.90 9.68
N ALA A 701 -17.36 -22.69 8.54
CA ALA A 701 -17.45 -21.41 7.87
C ALA A 701 -18.05 -20.32 8.79
N ALA A 702 -19.10 -20.67 9.54
CA ALA A 702 -19.72 -19.75 10.51
C ALA A 702 -18.78 -19.44 11.70
N ARG A 703 -18.04 -20.43 12.21
CA ARG A 703 -17.08 -20.23 13.32
C ARG A 703 -15.92 -19.29 12.97
N ILE A 704 -15.46 -19.31 11.73
CA ILE A 704 -14.41 -18.39 11.27
C ILE A 704 -14.95 -17.00 10.86
N GLY A 705 -16.26 -16.76 11.01
CA GLY A 705 -16.91 -15.49 10.73
C GLY A 705 -17.38 -15.28 9.30
N HIS A 706 -17.35 -16.31 8.46
CA HIS A 706 -17.72 -16.25 7.04
C HIS A 706 -18.76 -17.33 6.68
N PRO A 707 -20.02 -17.26 7.18
CA PRO A 707 -21.03 -18.28 6.97
C PRO A 707 -21.38 -18.53 5.50
N GLU A 708 -21.16 -17.56 4.63
CA GLU A 708 -21.43 -17.63 3.20
C GLU A 708 -20.25 -18.11 2.35
N LEU A 709 -19.14 -18.49 2.99
CA LEU A 709 -17.89 -18.77 2.27
C LEU A 709 -18.02 -19.96 1.31
N ALA A 710 -18.71 -21.03 1.73
CA ALA A 710 -18.97 -22.17 0.87
C ALA A 710 -19.81 -21.80 -0.36
N GLU A 711 -20.79 -20.90 -0.19
CA GLU A 711 -21.64 -20.42 -1.28
C GLU A 711 -20.89 -19.53 -2.26
N ARG A 712 -19.96 -18.71 -1.77
CA ARG A 712 -19.18 -17.81 -2.61
C ARG A 712 -18.04 -18.48 -3.35
N ARG A 713 -17.45 -19.54 -2.77
CA ARG A 713 -16.23 -20.15 -3.29
C ARG A 713 -16.40 -21.56 -3.87
N GLU A 714 -17.43 -22.29 -3.45
CA GLU A 714 -17.68 -23.70 -3.83
C GLU A 714 -19.17 -23.92 -4.15
N SER A 715 -19.80 -22.98 -4.83
CA SER A 715 -21.23 -22.98 -5.12
C SER A 715 -21.69 -24.29 -5.75
N ARG A 716 -21.00 -24.80 -6.79
CA ARG A 716 -21.38 -26.02 -7.51
C ARG A 716 -21.41 -27.27 -6.62
N VAL A 717 -20.37 -27.43 -5.79
CA VAL A 717 -20.28 -28.56 -4.85
C VAL A 717 -21.35 -28.46 -3.75
N LEU A 718 -21.51 -27.25 -3.22
CA LEU A 718 -22.53 -26.97 -2.20
C LEU A 718 -23.94 -27.28 -2.72
N ASP A 719 -24.21 -26.87 -3.96
CA ASP A 719 -25.47 -27.09 -4.64
C ASP A 719 -25.81 -28.56 -4.83
N THR A 720 -24.82 -29.32 -5.26
CA THR A 720 -24.94 -30.76 -5.43
C THR A 720 -25.26 -31.44 -4.10
N LEU A 721 -24.54 -31.08 -3.04
CA LEU A 721 -24.77 -31.67 -1.71
C LEU A 721 -26.15 -31.31 -1.12
N ARG A 722 -26.54 -30.04 -1.19
CA ARG A 722 -27.85 -29.57 -0.69
C ARG A 722 -28.99 -30.27 -1.40
N SER A 723 -28.94 -30.38 -2.71
CA SER A 723 -29.96 -31.03 -3.52
C SER A 723 -30.13 -32.51 -3.15
N ALA A 724 -29.03 -33.24 -2.95
CA ALA A 724 -29.03 -34.64 -2.61
C ALA A 724 -29.55 -34.89 -1.17
N VAL A 725 -29.09 -34.08 -0.21
CA VAL A 725 -29.48 -34.22 1.22
C VAL A 725 -30.96 -33.85 1.41
N VAL A 726 -31.49 -32.84 0.72
CA VAL A 726 -32.91 -32.48 0.76
C VAL A 726 -33.77 -33.58 0.13
N THR A 727 -33.34 -34.17 -0.96
CA THR A 727 -34.07 -35.29 -1.62
C THR A 727 -34.18 -36.52 -0.71
N ASP A 728 -33.08 -36.86 0.00
CA ASP A 728 -33.08 -38.00 0.94
C ASP A 728 -33.97 -37.73 2.16
N ALA A 729 -33.93 -36.52 2.71
CA ALA A 729 -34.80 -36.09 3.81
C ALA A 729 -36.30 -36.10 3.45
N ILE A 730 -36.65 -35.87 2.19
CA ILE A 730 -38.03 -35.93 1.68
C ILE A 730 -38.48 -37.39 1.54
N ILE A 731 -37.59 -38.32 1.20
CA ILE A 731 -37.88 -39.74 1.02
C ILE A 731 -38.09 -40.45 2.37
N ASP A 732 -37.36 -40.03 3.42
CA ASP A 732 -37.45 -40.65 4.77
C ASP A 732 -38.46 -39.96 5.72
N SER A 733 -39.14 -38.90 5.31
CA SER A 733 -40.13 -38.23 6.14
C SER A 733 -41.49 -38.94 6.00
N PRO A 734 -42.04 -39.53 7.07
CA PRO A 734 -43.40 -40.00 7.04
C PRO A 734 -44.35 -38.81 6.88
N SER A 735 -45.23 -38.86 5.88
CA SER A 735 -46.30 -37.91 5.67
C SER A 735 -47.22 -37.90 6.91
N VAL A 736 -47.05 -36.90 7.78
CA VAL A 736 -47.99 -36.62 8.87
C VAL A 736 -48.87 -35.46 8.44
N GLU A 737 -50.02 -35.77 7.93
CA GLU A 737 -51.13 -34.81 7.82
C GLU A 737 -51.62 -34.48 9.25
N GLY A 738 -51.59 -33.20 9.65
CA GLY A 738 -52.46 -32.74 10.71
C GLY A 738 -51.98 -31.70 11.71
N ASP A 739 -50.68 -31.43 11.92
CA ASP A 739 -50.24 -30.52 13.00
C ASP A 739 -48.90 -29.77 12.64
N ALA A 740 -48.76 -29.32 11.40
CA ALA A 740 -47.55 -28.65 10.94
C ALA A 740 -47.37 -27.25 11.60
N TYR A 741 -46.16 -26.98 12.08
CA TYR A 741 -45.78 -25.68 12.58
C TYR A 741 -45.32 -24.79 11.42
N GLU A 742 -45.62 -23.46 11.54
CA GLU A 742 -45.02 -22.41 10.69
C GLU A 742 -44.41 -21.36 11.61
N VAL A 743 -43.14 -21.01 11.40
CA VAL A 743 -42.44 -19.96 12.13
C VAL A 743 -42.06 -18.85 11.14
N THR A 744 -42.54 -17.65 11.42
CA THR A 744 -42.18 -16.44 10.64
C THR A 744 -41.17 -15.64 11.43
N VAL A 745 -40.06 -15.28 10.77
CA VAL A 745 -38.98 -14.45 11.31
C VAL A 745 -38.67 -13.24 10.40
N LEU A 746 -39.25 -13.21 9.20
CA LEU A 746 -39.17 -12.07 8.28
C LEU A 746 -40.31 -11.08 8.59
N GLY A 747 -39.98 -9.90 9.07
CA GLY A 747 -40.93 -8.96 9.61
C GLY A 747 -41.38 -9.32 11.03
N ARG A 748 -42.67 -9.37 11.29
CA ARG A 748 -43.19 -9.68 12.63
C ARG A 748 -43.00 -11.16 12.98
N PHE A 749 -42.38 -11.41 14.15
CA PHE A 749 -42.22 -12.76 14.65
C PHE A 749 -43.57 -13.39 15.00
N SER A 750 -43.86 -14.60 14.47
CA SER A 750 -45.04 -15.37 14.84
C SER A 750 -44.77 -16.88 14.72
N VAL A 751 -45.55 -17.67 15.45
CA VAL A 751 -45.55 -19.13 15.41
C VAL A 751 -47.00 -19.61 15.22
N LEU A 752 -47.24 -20.36 14.15
CA LEU A 752 -48.53 -20.96 13.87
C LEU A 752 -48.45 -22.47 14.05
N ARG A 753 -49.56 -23.06 14.48
CA ARG A 753 -49.73 -24.50 14.55
C ARG A 753 -51.07 -24.86 13.92
N GLY A 754 -51.06 -25.69 12.88
CA GLY A 754 -52.27 -26.01 12.13
C GLY A 754 -53.05 -24.79 11.61
N GLY A 755 -52.33 -23.68 11.34
CA GLY A 755 -52.89 -22.39 10.85
C GLY A 755 -53.37 -21.45 11.95
N GLU A 756 -53.34 -21.80 13.23
CA GLU A 756 -53.68 -20.93 14.36
C GLU A 756 -52.41 -20.28 14.96
N GLU A 757 -52.40 -18.95 15.14
CA GLU A 757 -51.29 -18.20 15.74
C GLU A 757 -51.20 -18.49 17.25
N LEU A 758 -50.06 -18.99 17.71
CA LEU A 758 -49.80 -19.23 19.12
C LEU A 758 -49.35 -17.96 19.83
N VAL A 759 -49.76 -17.84 21.11
CA VAL A 759 -49.29 -16.70 21.94
C VAL A 759 -47.84 -16.85 22.30
N CYS A 760 -46.97 -15.94 21.82
CA CYS A 760 -45.53 -15.93 22.09
C CYS A 760 -45.25 -15.30 23.47
N PRO A 761 -44.83 -16.04 24.51
CA PRO A 761 -44.51 -15.47 25.80
C PRO A 761 -43.20 -14.65 25.71
N PRO A 762 -43.09 -13.48 26.35
CA PRO A 762 -41.87 -12.72 26.34
C PRO A 762 -40.70 -13.41 27.05
N GLY A 763 -39.47 -13.22 26.55
CA GLY A 763 -38.24 -13.68 27.16
C GLY A 763 -37.70 -15.01 26.61
N ARG A 764 -36.80 -15.65 27.35
CA ARG A 764 -35.94 -16.75 26.90
C ARG A 764 -36.60 -17.93 26.15
N PRO A 765 -37.85 -18.35 26.44
CA PRO A 765 -38.52 -19.39 25.65
C PRO A 765 -38.76 -18.96 24.20
N THR A 766 -39.10 -17.70 23.97
CA THR A 766 -39.28 -17.12 22.61
C THR A 766 -37.94 -16.85 21.95
N ASP A 767 -36.93 -16.33 22.72
CA ASP A 767 -35.59 -16.17 22.23
C ASP A 767 -35.00 -17.48 21.69
N LEU A 768 -35.24 -18.59 22.42
CA LEU A 768 -34.83 -19.92 21.96
C LEU A 768 -35.43 -20.28 20.59
N VAL A 769 -36.74 -20.07 20.41
CA VAL A 769 -37.41 -20.38 19.13
C VAL A 769 -36.85 -19.49 18.02
N LYS A 770 -36.66 -18.21 18.27
CA LYS A 770 -36.04 -17.25 17.31
C LYS A 770 -34.64 -17.71 16.87
N TYR A 771 -33.81 -18.11 17.84
CA TYR A 771 -32.46 -18.60 17.56
C TYR A 771 -32.45 -19.86 16.68
N VAL A 772 -33.28 -20.84 17.02
CA VAL A 772 -33.37 -22.08 16.25
C VAL A 772 -33.92 -21.78 14.84
N ALA A 773 -34.90 -20.87 14.70
CA ALA A 773 -35.42 -20.44 13.40
C ALA A 773 -34.37 -19.75 12.52
N VAL A 774 -33.60 -18.80 13.10
CA VAL A 774 -32.54 -18.09 12.40
C VAL A 774 -31.37 -19.01 11.99
N ALA A 775 -31.17 -20.10 12.76
CA ALA A 775 -30.23 -21.17 12.43
C ALA A 775 -30.77 -22.22 11.43
N GLY A 776 -31.93 -21.97 10.80
CA GLY A 776 -32.50 -22.84 9.79
C GLY A 776 -33.23 -24.07 10.36
N GLY A 777 -33.75 -23.99 11.60
CA GLY A 777 -34.51 -25.03 12.26
C GLY A 777 -33.69 -26.06 13.08
N SER A 778 -32.37 -25.91 13.12
CA SER A 778 -31.45 -26.73 13.90
C SER A 778 -30.28 -25.93 14.44
N ALA A 779 -29.93 -26.07 15.72
CA ALA A 779 -28.85 -25.37 16.36
C ALA A 779 -28.10 -26.21 17.40
N GLN A 780 -26.81 -26.05 17.54
CA GLN A 780 -26.01 -26.70 18.58
C GLN A 780 -26.36 -26.16 19.98
N VAL A 781 -26.48 -27.02 20.93
CA VAL A 781 -26.80 -26.69 22.33
C VAL A 781 -25.84 -25.67 22.90
N ASP A 782 -24.54 -25.85 22.66
CA ASP A 782 -23.50 -24.96 23.19
C ASP A 782 -23.61 -23.56 22.59
N ARG A 783 -23.92 -23.41 21.28
CA ARG A 783 -24.16 -22.14 20.61
C ARG A 783 -25.39 -21.41 21.14
N VAL A 784 -26.47 -22.14 21.36
CA VAL A 784 -27.70 -21.57 21.93
C VAL A 784 -27.47 -21.12 23.38
N VAL A 785 -26.68 -21.88 24.15
CA VAL A 785 -26.29 -21.47 25.51
C VAL A 785 -25.47 -20.21 25.51
N GLU A 786 -24.45 -20.13 24.66
CA GLU A 786 -23.59 -18.95 24.48
C GLU A 786 -24.42 -17.71 24.07
N ALA A 787 -25.32 -17.87 23.13
CA ALA A 787 -26.16 -16.78 22.65
C ALA A 787 -27.19 -16.31 23.71
N LEU A 788 -27.80 -17.23 24.45
CA LEU A 788 -28.77 -16.85 25.48
C LEU A 788 -28.12 -16.36 26.78
N TRP A 789 -26.88 -16.72 27.06
CA TRP A 789 -26.15 -16.37 28.31
C TRP A 789 -24.65 -16.21 28.05
N PRO A 790 -24.24 -15.14 27.34
CA PRO A 790 -22.83 -14.94 26.93
C PRO A 790 -21.88 -14.75 28.12
N ASP A 791 -22.36 -14.23 29.25
CA ASP A 791 -21.55 -13.90 30.43
C ASP A 791 -21.50 -15.03 31.47
N GLU A 792 -22.05 -16.23 31.17
CA GLU A 792 -22.16 -17.29 32.15
C GLU A 792 -21.30 -18.53 31.84
N GLU A 793 -20.83 -19.21 32.90
CA GLU A 793 -20.11 -20.47 32.70
C GLU A 793 -20.99 -21.52 31.98
N PRO A 794 -20.41 -22.28 31.00
CA PRO A 794 -21.17 -23.24 30.19
C PRO A 794 -22.01 -24.24 30.99
N GLY A 795 -21.53 -24.66 32.16
CA GLY A 795 -22.26 -25.61 33.02
C GLY A 795 -23.53 -25.03 33.70
N VAL A 796 -23.54 -23.69 33.90
CA VAL A 796 -24.71 -22.98 34.42
C VAL A 796 -25.73 -22.76 33.30
N GLY A 797 -25.28 -22.36 32.13
CA GLY A 797 -26.12 -22.16 30.95
C GLY A 797 -26.87 -23.43 30.55
N LEU A 798 -26.23 -24.58 30.54
CA LEU A 798 -26.89 -25.90 30.26
C LEU A 798 -28.02 -26.23 31.24
N ARG A 799 -27.87 -25.92 32.52
CA ARG A 799 -28.94 -26.13 33.52
C ARG A 799 -30.13 -25.20 33.27
N ARG A 800 -29.86 -23.94 32.89
CA ARG A 800 -30.90 -22.96 32.54
C ARG A 800 -31.63 -23.33 31.24
N LEU A 801 -30.90 -23.80 30.23
CA LEU A 801 -31.48 -24.27 28.97
C LEU A 801 -32.52 -25.36 29.20
N LYS A 802 -32.29 -26.30 30.12
CA LYS A 802 -33.27 -27.35 30.45
C LYS A 802 -34.61 -26.75 30.93
N ASN A 803 -34.55 -25.69 31.72
CA ASN A 803 -35.74 -24.98 32.21
C ASN A 803 -36.44 -24.19 31.10
N VAL A 804 -35.64 -23.56 30.19
CA VAL A 804 -36.15 -22.81 29.03
C VAL A 804 -36.84 -23.76 28.06
N LEU A 805 -36.28 -24.94 27.76
CA LEU A 805 -36.89 -25.96 26.92
C LEU A 805 -38.24 -26.46 27.51
N SER A 806 -38.31 -26.65 28.85
CA SER A 806 -39.58 -27.05 29.49
C SER A 806 -40.64 -25.94 29.35
N ARG A 807 -40.26 -24.67 29.48
CA ARG A 807 -41.18 -23.54 29.34
C ARG A 807 -41.56 -23.30 27.86
N SER A 808 -40.62 -23.47 26.92
CA SER A 808 -40.89 -23.44 25.48
C SER A 808 -41.89 -24.53 25.08
N ARG A 809 -41.71 -25.74 25.59
CA ARG A 809 -42.66 -26.84 25.32
C ARG A 809 -44.05 -26.56 25.91
N ALA A 810 -44.18 -25.90 27.04
CA ALA A 810 -45.45 -25.47 27.61
C ALA A 810 -46.17 -24.40 26.78
N ALA A 811 -45.41 -23.53 26.12
CA ALA A 811 -45.96 -22.43 25.33
C ALA A 811 -46.26 -22.84 23.87
N TYR A 812 -45.34 -23.56 23.23
CA TYR A 812 -45.39 -23.89 21.80
C TYR A 812 -45.65 -25.37 21.50
N GLY A 813 -45.87 -26.22 22.54
CA GLY A 813 -45.90 -27.65 22.36
C GLY A 813 -44.51 -28.22 22.01
N PRO A 814 -44.42 -29.35 21.30
CA PRO A 814 -43.16 -30.03 20.96
C PRO A 814 -42.45 -29.38 19.74
N LEU A 815 -42.51 -28.07 19.61
CA LEU A 815 -41.86 -27.34 18.49
C LEU A 815 -40.33 -27.48 18.50
N VAL A 816 -39.69 -27.33 19.70
CA VAL A 816 -38.24 -27.48 19.86
C VAL A 816 -37.95 -28.79 20.60
N GLU A 817 -37.19 -29.67 19.96
CA GLU A 817 -36.73 -30.92 20.52
C GLU A 817 -35.22 -30.96 20.67
N ARG A 818 -34.75 -31.67 21.71
CA ARG A 818 -33.32 -31.87 21.92
C ARG A 818 -32.92 -33.28 21.48
N ASP A 819 -32.04 -33.36 20.50
CA ASP A 819 -31.41 -34.56 20.03
C ASP A 819 -29.91 -34.55 20.34
N GLY A 820 -29.51 -35.15 21.47
CA GLY A 820 -28.13 -35.15 21.93
C GLY A 820 -27.57 -33.74 22.18
N ARG A 821 -26.69 -33.26 21.29
CA ARG A 821 -26.09 -31.94 21.30
C ARG A 821 -26.78 -30.91 20.39
N LEU A 822 -27.85 -31.34 19.69
CA LEU A 822 -28.61 -30.47 18.80
C LEU A 822 -29.96 -30.12 19.40
N LEU A 823 -30.45 -28.92 19.11
CA LEU A 823 -31.83 -28.50 19.23
C LEU A 823 -32.40 -28.43 17.81
N ARG A 824 -33.54 -29.10 17.59
CA ARG A 824 -34.20 -29.12 16.28
C ARG A 824 -35.66 -28.71 16.41
N PHE A 825 -36.20 -28.11 15.37
CA PHE A 825 -37.65 -28.02 15.23
C PHE A 825 -38.23 -29.38 14.85
N ALA A 826 -39.42 -29.66 15.37
CA ALA A 826 -40.31 -30.63 14.76
C ALA A 826 -40.68 -30.22 13.34
N ALA A 827 -41.43 -31.01 12.58
CA ALA A 827 -41.86 -30.66 11.24
C ALA A 827 -42.43 -29.22 11.19
N CYS A 828 -41.63 -28.29 10.68
CA CYS A 828 -41.87 -26.85 10.76
C CYS A 828 -41.44 -26.14 9.48
N GLY A 829 -42.35 -25.32 8.90
CA GLY A 829 -42.01 -24.41 7.84
C GLY A 829 -41.42 -23.12 8.43
N ILE A 830 -40.27 -22.65 7.90
CA ILE A 830 -39.64 -21.40 8.28
C ILE A 830 -39.62 -20.50 7.04
N ASP A 831 -40.14 -19.27 7.14
CA ASP A 831 -40.18 -18.30 6.04
C ASP A 831 -38.78 -17.90 5.55
N LEU A 832 -37.81 -17.71 6.46
CA LEU A 832 -36.40 -17.48 6.15
C LEU A 832 -35.80 -18.61 5.30
N SER A 833 -36.01 -19.85 5.73
CA SER A 833 -35.51 -21.03 5.01
C SER A 833 -36.15 -21.18 3.62
N ARG A 834 -37.42 -20.82 3.50
CA ARG A 834 -38.14 -20.79 2.22
C ARG A 834 -37.62 -19.75 1.28
N LEU A 835 -37.34 -18.51 1.77
CA LEU A 835 -36.68 -17.46 1.00
C LEU A 835 -35.29 -17.88 0.55
N GLU A 836 -34.49 -18.44 1.45
CA GLU A 836 -33.13 -18.87 1.16
C GLU A 836 -33.08 -20.00 0.13
N GLN A 837 -33.97 -20.93 0.22
CA GLN A 837 -34.11 -22.02 -0.77
C GLN A 837 -34.47 -21.46 -2.15
N ARG A 838 -35.47 -20.55 -2.23
CA ARG A 838 -35.86 -19.96 -3.52
C ARG A 838 -34.78 -19.02 -4.09
N ALA A 839 -34.12 -18.25 -3.24
CA ALA A 839 -32.97 -17.45 -3.65
C ALA A 839 -31.84 -18.31 -4.26
N TYR A 840 -31.68 -19.49 -3.70
CA TYR A 840 -30.76 -20.51 -4.18
C TYR A 840 -31.15 -21.05 -5.57
N GLU A 841 -32.43 -21.37 -5.80
CA GLU A 841 -32.92 -21.83 -7.09
C GLU A 841 -32.70 -20.81 -8.25
N VAL A 842 -32.49 -19.54 -7.91
CA VAL A 842 -32.15 -18.48 -8.87
C VAL A 842 -30.77 -18.72 -9.52
N ALA A 843 -29.81 -19.22 -8.75
CA ALA A 843 -28.46 -19.49 -9.25
C ALA A 843 -28.43 -20.62 -10.29
N ALA A 844 -29.35 -21.61 -10.17
CA ALA A 844 -29.48 -22.72 -11.11
C ALA A 844 -30.25 -22.34 -12.40
N GLY A 845 -30.94 -21.19 -12.44
CA GLY A 845 -31.71 -20.71 -13.60
C GLY A 845 -30.86 -19.91 -14.58
N ARG A 846 -31.19 -19.96 -15.89
CA ARG A 846 -30.53 -19.13 -16.93
C ARG A 846 -31.56 -18.24 -17.65
N GLY A 847 -31.13 -17.05 -18.05
CA GLY A 847 -31.98 -16.13 -18.84
C GLY A 847 -33.32 -15.80 -18.16
N ALA A 848 -34.45 -15.96 -18.87
CA ALA A 848 -35.78 -15.63 -18.35
C ALA A 848 -36.19 -16.49 -17.14
N GLU A 849 -35.73 -17.72 -17.06
CA GLU A 849 -36.03 -18.63 -15.92
C GLU A 849 -35.37 -18.11 -14.63
N ARG A 850 -34.13 -17.63 -14.69
CA ARG A 850 -33.44 -17.00 -13.57
C ARG A 850 -34.20 -15.78 -13.02
N VAL A 851 -34.72 -14.95 -13.91
CA VAL A 851 -35.51 -13.77 -13.53
C VAL A 851 -36.83 -14.17 -12.88
N ALA A 852 -37.54 -15.17 -13.43
CA ALA A 852 -38.78 -15.67 -12.83
C ALA A 852 -38.54 -16.20 -11.42
N ARG A 853 -37.51 -17.02 -11.21
CA ARG A 853 -37.12 -17.56 -9.90
C ARG A 853 -36.71 -16.44 -8.93
N ALA A 854 -36.02 -15.39 -9.40
CA ALA A 854 -35.67 -14.23 -8.56
C ALA A 854 -36.91 -13.48 -8.08
N ARG A 855 -37.94 -13.30 -8.93
CA ARG A 855 -39.23 -12.73 -8.53
C ARG A 855 -39.96 -13.61 -7.52
N ASP A 856 -39.99 -14.93 -7.72
CA ASP A 856 -40.59 -15.88 -6.79
C ASP A 856 -39.87 -15.88 -5.43
N ALA A 857 -38.55 -15.74 -5.41
CA ALA A 857 -37.78 -15.60 -4.19
C ALA A 857 -38.10 -14.27 -3.47
N LEU A 858 -38.11 -13.14 -4.19
CA LEU A 858 -38.46 -11.83 -3.64
C LEU A 858 -39.88 -11.79 -3.07
N ALA A 859 -40.84 -12.53 -3.64
CA ALA A 859 -42.19 -12.65 -3.11
C ALA A 859 -42.24 -13.32 -1.71
N CYS A 860 -41.20 -14.07 -1.33
CA CYS A 860 -41.05 -14.65 0.02
C CYS A 860 -40.47 -13.64 1.03
N TYR A 861 -39.92 -12.50 0.59
CA TYR A 861 -39.37 -11.48 1.47
C TYR A 861 -40.48 -10.58 1.98
N THR A 862 -40.88 -10.73 3.24
CA THR A 862 -41.99 -9.98 3.85
C THR A 862 -41.51 -8.84 4.76
N GLY A 863 -40.19 -8.71 4.96
CA GLY A 863 -39.59 -7.65 5.77
C GLY A 863 -38.23 -8.03 6.37
N PRO A 864 -37.60 -7.12 7.11
CA PRO A 864 -36.30 -7.37 7.72
C PRO A 864 -36.37 -8.50 8.76
N LEU A 865 -35.27 -9.23 8.91
CA LEU A 865 -35.15 -10.34 9.86
C LEU A 865 -35.26 -9.83 11.29
N LEU A 866 -36.30 -10.27 12.03
CA LEU A 866 -36.55 -9.97 13.45
C LEU A 866 -36.28 -8.48 13.79
N PRO A 867 -37.04 -7.52 13.27
CA PRO A 867 -36.78 -6.09 13.39
C PRO A 867 -36.79 -5.58 14.85
N ASP A 868 -37.47 -6.29 15.76
CA ASP A 868 -37.58 -5.91 17.16
C ASP A 868 -36.33 -6.34 17.98
N ASP A 869 -35.46 -7.19 17.44
CA ASP A 869 -34.27 -7.72 18.14
C ASP A 869 -32.99 -7.01 17.67
N LEU A 870 -32.94 -5.66 17.82
CA LEU A 870 -31.90 -4.77 17.27
C LEU A 870 -30.51 -4.97 17.85
N TYR A 871 -30.39 -5.44 19.09
CA TYR A 871 -29.13 -5.48 19.85
C TYR A 871 -28.53 -6.89 20.00
N ASP A 872 -28.99 -7.82 19.19
CA ASP A 872 -28.44 -9.17 19.17
C ASP A 872 -27.41 -9.32 18.06
N ASP A 873 -26.15 -9.56 18.42
CA ASP A 873 -25.04 -9.59 17.46
C ASP A 873 -25.17 -10.71 16.42
N LEU A 874 -25.68 -11.88 16.80
CA LEU A 874 -25.86 -13.02 15.90
C LEU A 874 -26.99 -12.74 14.89
N ILE A 875 -28.10 -12.18 15.35
CA ILE A 875 -29.21 -11.77 14.50
C ILE A 875 -28.78 -10.64 13.58
N SER A 876 -27.95 -9.70 14.06
CA SER A 876 -27.44 -8.59 13.28
C SER A 876 -26.56 -9.02 12.11
N GLN A 877 -25.65 -9.97 12.35
CA GLN A 877 -24.84 -10.58 11.28
C GLN A 877 -25.69 -11.30 10.23
N ARG A 878 -26.69 -12.06 10.69
CA ARG A 878 -27.60 -12.80 9.80
C ARG A 878 -28.50 -11.86 9.00
N ARG A 879 -28.91 -10.74 9.61
CA ARG A 879 -29.68 -9.68 8.96
C ARG A 879 -28.90 -9.05 7.82
N GLU A 880 -27.63 -8.75 8.05
CA GLU A 880 -26.76 -8.16 7.03
C GLU A 880 -26.49 -9.12 5.86
N SER A 881 -26.30 -10.40 6.16
CA SER A 881 -26.16 -11.44 5.14
C SER A 881 -27.42 -11.56 4.28
N LEU A 882 -28.59 -11.59 4.92
CA LEU A 882 -29.89 -11.64 4.24
C LEU A 882 -30.13 -10.38 3.39
N ARG A 883 -29.79 -9.19 3.93
CA ARG A 883 -29.90 -7.92 3.19
C ARG A 883 -29.14 -7.97 1.86
N ARG A 884 -27.89 -8.41 1.91
CA ARG A 884 -27.04 -8.55 0.70
C ARG A 884 -27.63 -9.54 -0.30
N ARG A 885 -28.16 -10.66 0.18
CA ARG A 885 -28.79 -11.66 -0.67
C ARG A 885 -30.04 -11.13 -1.38
N VAL A 886 -30.91 -10.44 -0.65
CA VAL A 886 -32.12 -9.81 -1.22
C VAL A 886 -31.77 -8.73 -2.24
N LEU A 887 -30.74 -7.90 -1.95
CA LEU A 887 -30.23 -6.93 -2.91
C LEU A 887 -29.69 -7.60 -4.18
N GLY A 888 -29.00 -8.73 -4.07
CA GLY A 888 -28.55 -9.53 -5.22
C GLY A 888 -29.71 -10.06 -6.08
N LEU A 889 -30.80 -10.50 -5.47
CA LEU A 889 -32.02 -10.89 -6.20
C LEU A 889 -32.66 -9.72 -6.92
N ILE A 890 -32.70 -8.54 -6.26
CA ILE A 890 -33.18 -7.29 -6.84
C ILE A 890 -32.35 -6.91 -8.06
N ASP A 891 -31.00 -7.04 -8.00
CA ASP A 891 -30.13 -6.74 -9.14
C ASP A 891 -30.42 -7.61 -10.37
N VAL A 892 -30.74 -8.90 -10.18
CA VAL A 892 -31.12 -9.81 -11.26
C VAL A 892 -32.42 -9.35 -11.93
N VAL A 893 -33.43 -8.93 -11.14
CA VAL A 893 -34.70 -8.46 -11.65
C VAL A 893 -34.55 -7.11 -12.32
N LEU A 894 -33.85 -6.14 -11.69
CA LEU A 894 -33.60 -4.81 -12.23
C LEU A 894 -32.88 -4.86 -13.58
N ALA A 895 -31.84 -5.69 -13.70
CA ALA A 895 -31.11 -5.82 -14.97
C ALA A 895 -32.01 -6.33 -16.11
N ALA A 896 -32.90 -7.26 -15.83
CA ALA A 896 -33.82 -7.80 -16.83
C ALA A 896 -34.93 -6.80 -17.19
N ASP A 897 -35.53 -6.13 -16.19
CA ASP A 897 -36.61 -5.18 -16.37
C ASP A 897 -36.16 -3.93 -17.12
N LEU A 898 -34.96 -3.41 -16.81
CA LEU A 898 -34.33 -2.32 -17.56
C LEU A 898 -34.06 -2.72 -19.03
N THR A 899 -33.68 -4.00 -19.27
CA THR A 899 -33.45 -4.48 -20.63
C THR A 899 -34.77 -4.68 -21.42
N SER A 900 -35.83 -5.13 -20.75
CA SER A 900 -37.16 -5.35 -21.38
C SER A 900 -38.02 -4.08 -21.48
N GLY A 901 -37.66 -3.03 -20.75
CA GLY A 901 -38.43 -1.78 -20.65
C GLY A 901 -39.63 -1.84 -19.69
N ASP A 902 -39.69 -2.84 -18.80
CA ASP A 902 -40.73 -2.93 -17.75
C ASP A 902 -40.42 -2.01 -16.57
N LEU A 903 -40.56 -0.70 -16.78
CA LEU A 903 -40.17 0.30 -15.79
C LEU A 903 -41.08 0.34 -14.56
N ASP A 904 -42.33 -0.11 -14.68
CA ASP A 904 -43.25 -0.12 -13.53
C ASP A 904 -42.85 -1.20 -12.51
N SER A 905 -42.47 -2.40 -12.99
CA SER A 905 -41.87 -3.43 -12.16
C SER A 905 -40.54 -2.99 -11.55
N THR A 906 -39.71 -2.31 -12.38
CA THR A 906 -38.38 -1.76 -11.96
C THR A 906 -38.52 -0.79 -10.78
N VAL A 907 -39.45 0.13 -10.81
CA VAL A 907 -39.69 1.12 -9.73
C VAL A 907 -40.17 0.44 -8.45
N ALA A 908 -41.05 -0.54 -8.56
CA ALA A 908 -41.56 -1.29 -7.40
C ALA A 908 -40.44 -2.07 -6.69
N VAL A 909 -39.56 -2.74 -7.45
CA VAL A 909 -38.45 -3.50 -6.89
C VAL A 909 -37.36 -2.57 -6.32
N LEU A 910 -37.15 -1.40 -6.93
CA LEU A 910 -36.21 -0.38 -6.44
C LEU A 910 -36.60 0.17 -5.06
N GLN A 911 -37.90 0.33 -4.79
CA GLN A 911 -38.37 0.80 -3.48
C GLN A 911 -37.90 -0.13 -2.37
N THR A 912 -37.99 -1.45 -2.56
CA THR A 912 -37.47 -2.44 -1.60
C THR A 912 -35.95 -2.34 -1.45
N ALA A 913 -35.22 -2.07 -2.54
CA ALA A 913 -33.77 -1.89 -2.46
C ALA A 913 -33.41 -0.64 -1.64
N MET A 914 -34.11 0.48 -1.82
CA MET A 914 -33.88 1.73 -1.09
C MET A 914 -34.22 1.61 0.42
N GLU A 915 -35.22 0.78 0.78
CA GLU A 915 -35.53 0.47 2.17
C GLU A 915 -34.43 -0.38 2.83
N LEU A 916 -33.82 -1.28 2.05
CA LEU A 916 -32.74 -2.15 2.50
C LEU A 916 -31.39 -1.46 2.57
N ASP A 917 -31.15 -0.51 1.68
CA ASP A 917 -29.88 0.24 1.60
C ASP A 917 -30.15 1.72 1.30
N GLN A 918 -30.23 2.52 2.36
CA GLN A 918 -30.45 3.96 2.28
C GLN A 918 -29.24 4.74 1.74
N PHE A 919 -28.07 4.11 1.69
CA PHE A 919 -26.83 4.69 1.17
C PHE A 919 -26.59 4.40 -0.32
N ASP A 920 -27.38 3.49 -0.91
CA ASP A 920 -27.23 3.12 -2.31
C ASP A 920 -27.70 4.25 -3.23
N GLN A 921 -26.77 4.81 -3.98
CA GLN A 921 -27.05 5.81 -5.00
C GLN A 921 -26.97 5.24 -6.43
N GLU A 922 -26.44 4.06 -6.61
CA GLU A 922 -26.16 3.49 -7.94
C GLU A 922 -27.39 2.86 -8.59
N ARG A 923 -28.12 2.00 -7.85
CA ARG A 923 -29.35 1.38 -8.37
C ARG A 923 -30.39 2.42 -8.75
N PRO A 924 -30.71 3.40 -7.88
CA PRO A 924 -31.61 4.48 -8.25
C PRO A 924 -31.18 5.27 -9.48
N LEU A 925 -29.85 5.54 -9.63
CA LEU A 925 -29.32 6.30 -10.76
C LEU A 925 -29.53 5.56 -12.09
N ARG A 926 -29.33 4.26 -12.11
CA ARG A 926 -29.59 3.41 -13.29
C ARG A 926 -31.08 3.48 -13.71
N VAL A 927 -31.97 3.43 -12.73
CA VAL A 927 -33.41 3.50 -12.97
C VAL A 927 -33.83 4.91 -13.43
N ALA A 928 -33.29 5.97 -12.80
CA ALA A 928 -33.57 7.34 -13.18
C ALA A 928 -33.13 7.63 -14.63
N ARG A 929 -32.00 7.14 -15.07
CA ARG A 929 -31.52 7.25 -16.45
C ARG A 929 -32.50 6.55 -17.43
N ALA A 930 -32.92 5.34 -17.12
CA ALA A 930 -33.86 4.59 -17.94
C ALA A 930 -35.22 5.27 -18.03
N LEU A 931 -35.71 5.92 -16.96
CA LEU A 931 -36.92 6.70 -16.95
C LEU A 931 -36.81 7.93 -17.87
N ILE A 932 -35.67 8.62 -17.88
CA ILE A 932 -35.43 9.76 -18.79
C ILE A 932 -35.40 9.30 -20.24
N ASP A 933 -34.72 8.18 -20.53
CA ASP A 933 -34.58 7.64 -21.89
C ASP A 933 -35.96 7.35 -22.55
N VAL A 934 -36.99 7.06 -21.75
CA VAL A 934 -38.38 6.83 -22.23
C VAL A 934 -39.27 8.03 -22.02
N GLY A 935 -38.77 9.18 -21.57
CA GLY A 935 -39.53 10.42 -21.40
C GLY A 935 -40.40 10.50 -20.13
N ARG A 936 -40.10 9.66 -19.09
CA ARG A 936 -40.78 9.71 -17.77
C ARG A 936 -40.01 10.64 -16.80
N ASP A 937 -39.70 11.86 -17.24
CA ASP A 937 -38.85 12.84 -16.56
C ASP A 937 -39.36 13.22 -15.15
N LEU A 938 -40.66 13.30 -14.94
CA LEU A 938 -41.23 13.64 -13.63
C LEU A 938 -40.91 12.58 -12.57
N GLU A 939 -40.92 11.32 -12.94
CA GLU A 939 -40.63 10.22 -12.03
C GLU A 939 -39.11 10.13 -11.73
N ALA A 940 -38.28 10.37 -12.75
CA ALA A 940 -36.85 10.47 -12.56
C ALA A 940 -36.45 11.62 -11.61
N HIS A 941 -37.09 12.79 -11.76
CA HIS A 941 -36.89 13.94 -10.86
C HIS A 941 -37.40 13.65 -9.44
N SER A 942 -38.53 12.96 -9.29
CA SER A 942 -39.04 12.56 -7.98
C SER A 942 -38.10 11.61 -7.27
N LEU A 943 -37.56 10.64 -8.01
CA LEU A 943 -36.55 9.69 -7.48
C LEU A 943 -35.28 10.43 -7.08
N ALA A 944 -34.80 11.35 -7.92
CA ALA A 944 -33.63 12.17 -7.62
C ALA A 944 -33.82 13.01 -6.35
N ALA A 945 -34.99 13.60 -6.16
CA ALA A 945 -35.30 14.37 -4.95
C ALA A 945 -35.32 13.50 -3.69
N GLN A 946 -35.79 12.25 -3.78
CA GLN A 946 -35.79 11.30 -2.67
C GLN A 946 -34.34 10.90 -2.26
N VAL A 947 -33.48 10.58 -3.26
CA VAL A 947 -32.10 10.21 -3.00
C VAL A 947 -31.29 11.37 -2.42
N VAL A 948 -31.48 12.59 -2.95
CA VAL A 948 -30.83 13.79 -2.43
C VAL A 948 -31.30 14.09 -1.00
N GLY A 949 -32.61 14.02 -0.74
CA GLY A 949 -33.17 14.25 0.59
C GLY A 949 -32.64 13.24 1.62
N ALA A 950 -32.60 11.96 1.28
CA ALA A 950 -32.03 10.93 2.14
C ALA A 950 -30.53 11.14 2.42
N ALA A 951 -29.75 11.52 1.41
CA ALA A 951 -28.31 11.82 1.57
C ALA A 951 -28.10 13.05 2.48
N GLU A 952 -28.91 14.10 2.32
CA GLU A 952 -28.82 15.32 3.15
C GLU A 952 -29.21 15.05 4.61
N GLU A 953 -30.24 14.23 4.88
CA GLU A 953 -30.63 13.82 6.25
C GLU A 953 -29.53 13.04 6.94
N LEU A 954 -28.74 12.27 6.21
CA LEU A 954 -27.60 11.49 6.71
C LEU A 954 -26.30 12.29 6.76
N GLY A 955 -26.29 13.55 6.34
CA GLY A 955 -25.09 14.39 6.30
C GLY A 955 -24.06 13.98 5.24
N LEU A 956 -24.48 13.21 4.22
CA LEU A 956 -23.64 12.76 3.12
C LEU A 956 -23.81 13.69 1.91
N PRO A 957 -22.71 14.05 1.19
CA PRO A 957 -22.83 14.80 -0.05
C PRO A 957 -23.42 13.89 -1.15
N PRO A 958 -24.59 14.23 -1.73
CA PRO A 958 -25.11 13.49 -2.87
C PRO A 958 -24.15 13.64 -4.07
N ALA A 959 -24.03 12.59 -4.89
CA ALA A 959 -23.23 12.61 -6.11
C ALA A 959 -23.68 13.76 -7.05
N VAL A 960 -22.74 14.28 -7.85
CA VAL A 960 -23.01 15.45 -8.72
C VAL A 960 -24.16 15.20 -9.69
N GLU A 961 -24.24 13.98 -10.24
CA GLU A 961 -25.30 13.56 -11.16
C GLU A 961 -26.68 13.66 -10.54
N TRP A 962 -26.85 13.37 -9.26
CA TRP A 962 -28.10 13.48 -8.54
C TRP A 962 -28.56 14.94 -8.36
N ARG A 963 -27.60 15.85 -8.10
CA ARG A 963 -27.90 17.29 -7.99
C ARG A 963 -28.35 17.87 -9.32
N GLU A 964 -27.72 17.44 -10.42
CA GLU A 964 -28.12 17.86 -11.77
C GLU A 964 -29.50 17.34 -12.12
N LEU A 965 -29.78 16.06 -11.84
CA LEU A 965 -31.10 15.45 -12.06
C LEU A 965 -32.22 16.09 -11.19
N ALA A 966 -31.92 16.45 -9.96
CA ALA A 966 -32.87 17.12 -9.07
C ALA A 966 -33.09 18.62 -9.39
N GLY A 967 -32.41 19.16 -10.40
CA GLY A 967 -32.48 20.58 -10.78
C GLY A 967 -31.81 21.55 -9.81
N ILE A 968 -30.95 21.05 -8.93
CA ILE A 968 -30.17 21.85 -7.98
C ILE A 968 -28.93 22.38 -8.72
N ARG A 969 -28.86 23.71 -8.97
CA ARG A 969 -27.70 24.34 -9.63
C ARG A 969 -26.48 24.16 -8.78
N VAL A 970 -25.49 23.39 -9.27
CA VAL A 970 -24.15 23.33 -8.71
C VAL A 970 -23.47 24.65 -9.02
N SER A 971 -23.20 25.47 -8.01
CA SER A 971 -22.27 26.60 -8.15
C SER A 971 -20.87 26.02 -8.32
N ARG A 972 -20.28 26.25 -9.51
CA ARG A 972 -18.87 25.90 -9.80
C ARG A 972 -17.91 26.71 -8.95
#